data_58a78dfbbad1e7cb234245a9897b0455
#
_entry.id   58a78dfbbad1e7cb234245a9897b0455
#
_cell.length_a   1.000
_cell.length_b   1.000
_cell.length_c   1.000
_cell.angle_alpha   90.00
_cell.angle_beta   90.00
_cell.angle_gamma   90.00
#
_symmetry.space_group_name_H-M   'P 1'
#
loop_
_entity.id
_entity.type
_entity.pdbx_description
1 polymer ?
#
loop_
_entity_poly.entity_id
_entity_poly.type
_entity_poly.pdbx_seq_one_letter_code
_entity_poly.pdbx_strand_id
1 'polypeptide(L)'
;MKKYVDVILPLPLPKSFTYSLPDECAEEVKIGCRVVVPFGRKKFYTAIVLNVHYCAPTEYEVKDISALLDASPILLPIQFKFWEWIADYYLCTQGDVYKAALPSGLKLESETIVEYNPDFEADAPLPEREQRILDLLAVDAQQCVTKLEKESGIKNILTVIKSLLDKEAIFVKEELRRTYKPKTEARVRLAGSADEKRLHILFDILSRAPKQLALLMKYVECSGILGNEVPKEVSKKELLQRANVSPSILNGLVEKKIFEIYHHEIGRLNQQVKEVVELNTLNEFQQRAHDEIVQSFREKNVCLLHGVTSSGKTEVYIHLIEETIRQGKQVLYLLPEIALTTQITERLQRVFGSRLGIYHSKFPDAERVEIWRKQLGENGYDIILGVRSSVFLPFRNLGLVIVDEEHENTYKQQDPAPRYHARSAAIVLAAMYGAKTLLGTATPSIETWQNATDGKYGFVQLKERYKEIQLPEIIPVDIKELHRKKRMVGQFSPLLVQYMKEALEQKEQVILFQNRRGFAPMIECRTCGWVPKCKNCDVSLTYHKGINQLTCHYCGYTYQLPKACPACEGTELVNRGFGTEKIEDDIKILFPEAAVARMDLDTTRTRSAYEKIIADFEQGKTDILIGTQMVSKGLDFDHVSIVGILNADTMLNYPDFRSYERAFQLMAQVAGRAGRKNKRGRVILQTKSIDHPIIHQVIANDYEDMVGGQLAERQMFHYPPYYRLVYVYLKNHNESLLDQMAAVMAGKLRAVFGNRVLGPDKPPVARIQTLFIKKIVVKIEQNAPMGRARELLLRIQREMIEDERYKSLIVYYDVDPR
;
A
#
# COMPACT_ATOMS: atom_id res chain seq x y z
N MET A 1 -26.85 29.95 -23.57
CA MET A 1 -25.40 30.21 -23.45
C MET A 1 -24.69 28.89 -23.44
N LYS A 2 -23.62 28.72 -24.26
CA LYS A 2 -22.86 27.48 -24.32
C LYS A 2 -22.10 27.29 -22.99
N LYS A 3 -22.25 26.12 -22.38
CA LYS A 3 -21.54 25.74 -21.14
C LYS A 3 -20.20 25.07 -21.47
N TYR A 4 -19.25 25.28 -20.61
CA TYR A 4 -17.89 24.70 -20.70
C TYR A 4 -17.54 24.00 -19.39
N VAL A 5 -16.64 23.03 -19.50
CA VAL A 5 -16.11 22.29 -18.35
C VAL A 5 -14.59 22.25 -18.36
N ASP A 6 -14.02 22.57 -17.22
CA ASP A 6 -12.59 22.28 -17.00
C ASP A 6 -12.45 20.86 -16.47
N VAL A 7 -11.54 20.10 -17.04
CA VAL A 7 -11.35 18.70 -16.69
C VAL A 7 -9.90 18.36 -16.33
N ILE A 8 -9.75 17.38 -15.45
CA ILE A 8 -8.46 16.75 -15.12
C ILE A 8 -8.35 15.48 -15.95
N LEU A 9 -7.26 15.38 -16.73
CA LEU A 9 -6.88 14.18 -17.47
C LEU A 9 -5.93 13.30 -16.65
N PRO A 10 -5.92 11.96 -16.81
CA PRO A 10 -4.98 11.06 -16.16
C PRO A 10 -3.58 11.11 -16.81
N LEU A 11 -3.09 12.31 -17.08
CA LEU A 11 -1.83 12.58 -17.76
C LEU A 11 -1.00 13.58 -16.96
N PRO A 12 0.33 13.51 -17.00
CA PRO A 12 1.22 14.44 -16.29
C PRO A 12 1.25 15.82 -16.95
N LEU A 13 0.10 16.48 -17.03
CA LEU A 13 -0.08 17.77 -17.66
C LEU A 13 -0.20 18.88 -16.61
N PRO A 14 0.44 20.04 -16.82
CA PRO A 14 0.53 21.08 -15.80
C PRO A 14 -0.76 21.89 -15.60
N LYS A 15 -1.73 21.77 -16.51
CA LYS A 15 -2.98 22.54 -16.49
C LYS A 15 -4.18 21.62 -16.74
N SER A 16 -5.36 22.05 -16.27
CA SER A 16 -6.67 21.53 -16.71
C SER A 16 -6.96 21.96 -18.14
N PHE A 17 -7.85 21.26 -18.81
CA PHE A 17 -8.29 21.54 -20.17
C PHE A 17 -9.79 21.82 -20.19
N THR A 18 -10.19 22.81 -21.00
CA THR A 18 -11.58 23.20 -21.14
C THR A 18 -12.19 22.52 -22.37
N TYR A 19 -13.38 21.95 -22.17
CA TYR A 19 -14.20 21.35 -23.21
C TYR A 19 -15.59 21.99 -23.21
N SER A 20 -16.28 21.99 -24.36
CA SER A 20 -17.66 22.44 -24.45
C SER A 20 -18.64 21.30 -24.15
N LEU A 21 -19.78 21.64 -23.59
CA LEU A 21 -20.86 20.70 -23.33
C LEU A 21 -21.88 20.74 -24.47
N PRO A 22 -22.19 19.58 -25.08
CA PRO A 22 -23.37 19.45 -25.93
C PRO A 22 -24.66 19.77 -25.16
N ASP A 23 -25.67 20.34 -25.85
CA ASP A 23 -26.94 20.74 -25.21
C ASP A 23 -27.64 19.55 -24.52
N GLU A 24 -27.47 18.33 -25.09
CA GLU A 24 -28.08 17.09 -24.58
C GLU A 24 -27.62 16.73 -23.13
N CYS A 25 -26.39 17.06 -22.74
CA CYS A 25 -25.86 16.72 -21.42
C CYS A 25 -25.51 17.93 -20.55
N ALA A 26 -25.77 19.15 -21.05
CA ALA A 26 -25.36 20.38 -20.37
C ALA A 26 -25.99 20.58 -18.96
N GLU A 27 -27.17 20.00 -18.69
CA GLU A 27 -27.82 20.09 -17.39
C GLU A 27 -27.43 18.94 -16.43
N GLU A 28 -26.98 17.82 -16.97
CA GLU A 28 -26.66 16.61 -16.19
C GLU A 28 -25.23 16.62 -15.64
N VAL A 29 -24.31 17.34 -16.31
CA VAL A 29 -22.90 17.37 -15.93
C VAL A 29 -22.72 18.15 -14.64
N LYS A 30 -22.09 17.50 -13.65
CA LYS A 30 -21.75 18.06 -12.33
C LYS A 30 -20.26 17.93 -12.07
N ILE A 31 -19.73 18.79 -11.19
CA ILE A 31 -18.36 18.69 -10.68
C ILE A 31 -18.18 17.32 -10.03
N GLY A 32 -17.10 16.62 -10.39
CA GLY A 32 -16.80 15.26 -9.91
C GLY A 32 -17.36 14.13 -10.76
N CYS A 33 -18.13 14.40 -11.82
CA CYS A 33 -18.51 13.40 -12.80
C CYS A 33 -17.37 13.09 -13.76
N ARG A 34 -17.38 11.88 -14.31
CA ARG A 34 -16.46 11.49 -15.40
C ARG A 34 -17.08 11.82 -16.75
N VAL A 35 -16.25 12.33 -17.62
CA VAL A 35 -16.58 12.59 -19.02
C VAL A 35 -15.53 11.96 -19.93
N VAL A 36 -15.94 11.56 -21.13
CA VAL A 36 -15.02 11.12 -22.18
C VAL A 36 -14.65 12.34 -23.01
N VAL A 37 -13.37 12.58 -23.16
CA VAL A 37 -12.86 13.73 -23.92
C VAL A 37 -11.84 13.29 -24.96
N PRO A 38 -11.86 13.89 -26.17
CA PRO A 38 -10.83 13.69 -27.18
C PRO A 38 -9.58 14.51 -26.81
N PHE A 39 -8.40 13.87 -26.75
CA PHE A 39 -7.13 14.55 -26.50
C PHE A 39 -6.08 14.14 -27.53
N GLY A 40 -5.43 15.14 -28.16
CA GLY A 40 -4.55 14.90 -29.30
C GLY A 40 -5.33 14.58 -30.57
N ARG A 41 -4.72 13.79 -31.48
CA ARG A 41 -5.31 13.53 -32.82
C ARG A 41 -6.31 12.40 -32.87
N LYS A 42 -6.18 11.35 -32.01
CA LYS A 42 -6.98 10.12 -32.10
C LYS A 42 -7.21 9.41 -30.76
N LYS A 43 -6.87 10.03 -29.60
CA LYS A 43 -7.01 9.37 -28.31
C LYS A 43 -8.18 9.96 -27.53
N PHE A 44 -8.87 9.08 -26.81
CA PHE A 44 -9.93 9.44 -25.87
C PHE A 44 -9.48 9.08 -24.45
N TYR A 45 -9.85 9.92 -23.51
CA TYR A 45 -9.55 9.72 -22.10
C TYR A 45 -10.81 9.92 -21.26
N THR A 46 -10.90 9.17 -20.19
CA THR A 46 -11.83 9.50 -19.11
C THR A 46 -11.24 10.63 -18.30
N ALA A 47 -11.92 11.75 -18.25
CA ALA A 47 -11.55 12.95 -17.51
C ALA A 47 -12.53 13.21 -16.38
N ILE A 48 -12.09 13.90 -15.33
CA ILE A 48 -12.92 14.33 -14.20
C ILE A 48 -13.26 15.81 -14.36
N VAL A 49 -14.54 16.15 -14.25
CA VAL A 49 -15.02 17.54 -14.28
C VAL A 49 -14.60 18.24 -12.98
N LEU A 50 -13.78 19.28 -13.14
CA LEU A 50 -13.28 20.12 -12.05
C LEU A 50 -14.16 21.35 -11.81
N ASN A 51 -14.64 21.95 -12.90
CA ASN A 51 -15.42 23.17 -12.88
C ASN A 51 -16.42 23.21 -14.04
N VAL A 52 -17.52 23.95 -13.88
CA VAL A 52 -18.51 24.20 -14.93
C VAL A 52 -18.72 25.71 -15.04
N HIS A 53 -18.55 26.28 -16.23
CA HIS A 53 -18.61 27.73 -16.45
C HIS A 53 -19.10 28.10 -17.85
N TYR A 54 -19.19 29.39 -18.15
CA TYR A 54 -19.69 29.93 -19.42
C TYR A 54 -18.63 30.68 -20.23
N CYS A 55 -17.37 30.64 -19.80
CA CYS A 55 -16.26 31.37 -20.44
C CYS A 55 -15.51 30.44 -21.39
N ALA A 56 -15.49 30.73 -22.68
CA ALA A 56 -14.66 29.99 -23.63
C ALA A 56 -13.19 30.42 -23.48
N PRO A 57 -12.22 29.51 -23.52
CA PRO A 57 -10.82 29.87 -23.62
C PRO A 57 -10.52 30.55 -24.95
N THR A 58 -9.61 31.51 -24.98
CA THR A 58 -9.22 32.25 -26.16
C THR A 58 -7.96 31.71 -26.84
N GLU A 59 -7.24 30.79 -26.15
CA GLU A 59 -5.91 30.30 -26.56
C GLU A 59 -5.98 29.13 -27.55
N TYR A 60 -7.11 28.42 -27.62
CA TYR A 60 -7.26 27.23 -28.47
C TYR A 60 -8.74 26.96 -28.80
N GLU A 61 -8.97 26.23 -29.91
CA GLU A 61 -10.29 25.77 -30.31
C GLU A 61 -10.82 24.69 -29.35
N VAL A 62 -12.00 24.95 -28.78
CA VAL A 62 -12.61 24.08 -27.78
C VAL A 62 -13.33 22.94 -28.47
N LYS A 63 -12.99 21.70 -28.10
CA LYS A 63 -13.69 20.49 -28.54
C LYS A 63 -14.84 20.16 -27.59
N ASP A 64 -15.86 19.50 -28.12
CA ASP A 64 -16.95 18.98 -27.29
C ASP A 64 -16.51 17.74 -26.51
N ILE A 65 -17.10 17.51 -25.34
CA ILE A 65 -17.00 16.20 -24.68
C ILE A 65 -17.69 15.15 -25.57
N SER A 66 -17.17 13.93 -25.54
CA SER A 66 -17.72 12.84 -26.33
C SER A 66 -18.88 12.12 -25.65
N ALA A 67 -18.86 12.03 -24.33
CA ALA A 67 -19.92 11.42 -23.52
C ALA A 67 -19.80 11.77 -22.04
N LEU A 68 -20.93 11.76 -21.34
CA LEU A 68 -21.02 11.75 -19.87
C LEU A 68 -21.07 10.28 -19.40
N LEU A 69 -20.22 9.93 -18.43
CA LEU A 69 -20.13 8.56 -17.91
C LEU A 69 -20.95 8.33 -16.62
N ASP A 70 -21.23 9.38 -15.86
CA ASP A 70 -21.85 9.26 -14.55
C ASP A 70 -23.07 10.17 -14.41
N ALA A 71 -24.15 9.64 -13.85
CA ALA A 71 -25.33 10.41 -13.49
C ALA A 71 -25.14 11.23 -12.20
N SER A 72 -24.15 10.84 -11.36
CA SER A 72 -23.81 11.51 -10.11
C SER A 72 -22.29 11.58 -9.93
N PRO A 73 -21.79 12.58 -9.17
CA PRO A 73 -20.36 12.71 -8.94
C PRO A 73 -19.73 11.47 -8.29
N ILE A 74 -18.56 11.06 -8.79
CA ILE A 74 -17.77 9.97 -8.20
C ILE A 74 -16.69 10.49 -7.23
N LEU A 75 -16.54 11.79 -7.12
CA LEU A 75 -15.63 12.47 -6.19
C LEU A 75 -16.40 13.47 -5.33
N LEU A 76 -15.98 13.57 -4.07
CA LEU A 76 -16.46 14.59 -3.15
C LEU A 76 -15.63 15.87 -3.27
N PRO A 77 -16.19 17.05 -2.97
CA PRO A 77 -15.47 18.35 -3.07
C PRO A 77 -14.16 18.37 -2.28
N ILE A 78 -14.11 17.70 -1.14
CA ILE A 78 -12.93 17.65 -0.28
C ILE A 78 -11.78 16.85 -0.93
N GLN A 79 -12.10 15.85 -1.76
CA GLN A 79 -11.08 15.08 -2.48
C GLN A 79 -10.32 15.94 -3.49
N PHE A 80 -10.97 16.92 -4.13
CA PHE A 80 -10.29 17.86 -5.04
C PHE A 80 -9.25 18.69 -4.30
N LYS A 81 -9.62 19.25 -3.12
CA LYS A 81 -8.69 20.00 -2.26
C LYS A 81 -7.52 19.12 -1.81
N PHE A 82 -7.80 17.87 -1.50
CA PHE A 82 -6.77 16.92 -1.10
C PHE A 82 -5.84 16.56 -2.27
N TRP A 83 -6.38 16.37 -3.48
CA TRP A 83 -5.57 16.11 -4.67
C TRP A 83 -4.70 17.30 -5.05
N GLU A 84 -5.24 18.51 -4.96
CA GLU A 84 -4.49 19.75 -5.16
C GLU A 84 -3.34 19.86 -4.17
N TRP A 85 -3.61 19.62 -2.88
CA TRP A 85 -2.56 19.62 -1.86
C TRP A 85 -1.47 18.59 -2.14
N ILE A 86 -1.83 17.36 -2.56
CA ILE A 86 -0.85 16.33 -2.93
C ILE A 86 -0.02 16.79 -4.13
N ALA A 87 -0.66 17.31 -5.17
CA ALA A 87 0.02 17.78 -6.36
C ALA A 87 1.04 18.89 -6.02
N ASP A 88 0.60 19.86 -5.23
CA ASP A 88 1.44 20.98 -4.81
C ASP A 88 2.57 20.56 -3.89
N TYR A 89 2.26 19.77 -2.86
CA TYR A 89 3.26 19.37 -1.86
C TYR A 89 4.34 18.48 -2.46
N TYR A 90 3.95 17.51 -3.29
CA TYR A 90 4.87 16.52 -3.86
C TYR A 90 5.39 16.88 -5.25
N LEU A 91 5.14 18.10 -5.73
CA LEU A 91 5.63 18.61 -7.02
C LEU A 91 5.30 17.67 -8.19
N CYS A 92 4.04 17.30 -8.28
CA CYS A 92 3.48 16.51 -9.38
C CYS A 92 2.23 17.17 -9.94
N THR A 93 1.63 16.59 -10.97
CA THR A 93 0.40 17.13 -11.56
C THR A 93 -0.85 16.54 -10.93
N GLN A 94 -1.97 17.24 -11.03
CA GLN A 94 -3.27 16.68 -10.62
C GLN A 94 -3.63 15.43 -11.42
N GLY A 95 -3.18 15.33 -12.68
CA GLY A 95 -3.34 14.13 -13.50
C GLY A 95 -2.58 12.92 -12.96
N ASP A 96 -1.38 13.13 -12.38
CA ASP A 96 -0.66 12.06 -11.67
C ASP A 96 -1.44 11.59 -10.42
N VAL A 97 -2.01 12.53 -9.67
CA VAL A 97 -2.83 12.22 -8.49
C VAL A 97 -4.09 11.46 -8.90
N TYR A 98 -4.78 11.92 -9.93
CA TYR A 98 -5.95 11.24 -10.51
C TYR A 98 -5.61 9.79 -10.87
N LYS A 99 -4.50 9.59 -11.59
CA LYS A 99 -4.06 8.26 -12.01
C LYS A 99 -3.80 7.33 -10.83
N ALA A 100 -3.26 7.83 -9.74
CA ALA A 100 -2.96 7.04 -8.53
C ALA A 100 -4.19 6.82 -7.64
N ALA A 101 -5.11 7.78 -7.58
CA ALA A 101 -6.23 7.78 -6.65
C ALA A 101 -7.36 6.83 -7.06
N LEU A 102 -7.76 6.86 -8.34
CA LEU A 102 -8.90 6.07 -8.80
C LEU A 102 -8.52 4.64 -9.19
N PRO A 103 -9.37 3.65 -8.91
CA PRO A 103 -9.30 2.32 -9.49
C PRO A 103 -9.31 2.35 -11.02
N SER A 104 -8.70 1.36 -11.67
CA SER A 104 -8.59 1.32 -13.14
C SER A 104 -9.94 1.29 -13.83
N GLY A 105 -10.93 0.58 -13.29
CA GLY A 105 -12.29 0.54 -13.82
C GLY A 105 -13.04 1.88 -13.79
N LEU A 106 -12.53 2.87 -13.03
CA LEU A 106 -13.06 4.23 -13.02
C LEU A 106 -12.29 5.20 -13.94
N LYS A 107 -11.21 4.78 -14.60
CA LYS A 107 -10.37 5.62 -15.46
C LYS A 107 -10.04 4.92 -16.79
N LEU A 108 -11.06 4.71 -17.63
CA LEU A 108 -10.90 4.07 -18.92
C LEU A 108 -10.15 4.98 -19.92
N GLU A 109 -9.24 4.41 -20.66
CA GLU A 109 -8.45 5.09 -21.69
C GLU A 109 -8.47 4.30 -23.00
N SER A 110 -8.16 4.93 -24.12
CA SER A 110 -8.09 4.25 -25.42
C SER A 110 -6.97 3.20 -25.53
N GLU A 111 -5.97 3.26 -24.65
CA GLU A 111 -4.89 2.26 -24.54
C GLU A 111 -5.19 1.18 -23.49
N THR A 112 -6.31 1.25 -22.82
CA THR A 112 -6.75 0.24 -21.85
C THR A 112 -6.93 -1.10 -22.54
N ILE A 113 -6.38 -2.17 -21.97
CA ILE A 113 -6.60 -3.54 -22.45
C ILE A 113 -7.89 -4.07 -21.85
N VAL A 114 -8.77 -4.54 -22.71
CA VAL A 114 -10.04 -5.16 -22.35
C VAL A 114 -9.93 -6.66 -22.59
N GLU A 115 -10.42 -7.46 -21.64
CA GLU A 115 -10.43 -8.90 -21.69
C GLU A 115 -11.86 -9.42 -21.61
N TYR A 116 -12.19 -10.42 -22.43
CA TYR A 116 -13.48 -11.10 -22.37
C TYR A 116 -13.64 -11.88 -21.06
N ASN A 117 -14.83 -11.81 -20.47
CA ASN A 117 -15.19 -12.65 -19.33
C ASN A 117 -15.82 -13.95 -19.83
N PRO A 118 -15.13 -15.10 -19.79
CA PRO A 118 -15.64 -16.36 -20.30
C PRO A 118 -16.80 -16.95 -19.48
N ASP A 119 -17.06 -16.42 -18.27
CA ASP A 119 -18.18 -16.86 -17.42
C ASP A 119 -19.40 -15.93 -17.53
N PHE A 120 -19.35 -14.94 -18.42
CA PHE A 120 -20.47 -14.03 -18.62
C PHE A 120 -21.60 -14.75 -19.37
N GLU A 121 -22.77 -14.80 -18.74
CA GLU A 121 -24.03 -15.20 -19.35
C GLU A 121 -24.96 -13.98 -19.36
N ALA A 122 -25.42 -13.57 -20.53
CA ALA A 122 -26.33 -12.42 -20.66
C ALA A 122 -27.73 -12.78 -20.17
N ASP A 123 -28.27 -12.03 -19.22
CA ASP A 123 -29.61 -12.21 -18.69
C ASP A 123 -30.71 -11.78 -19.70
N ALA A 124 -30.36 -10.94 -20.66
CA ALA A 124 -31.22 -10.44 -21.71
C ALA A 124 -30.39 -10.20 -22.99
N PRO A 125 -31.04 -10.12 -24.18
CA PRO A 125 -30.36 -9.76 -25.43
C PRO A 125 -29.58 -8.44 -25.26
N LEU A 126 -28.30 -8.49 -25.58
CA LEU A 126 -27.45 -7.31 -25.50
C LEU A 126 -27.74 -6.37 -26.70
N PRO A 127 -27.58 -5.06 -26.52
CA PRO A 127 -27.57 -4.11 -27.64
C PRO A 127 -26.53 -4.50 -28.69
N GLU A 128 -26.87 -4.29 -29.98
CA GLU A 128 -26.03 -4.68 -31.13
C GLU A 128 -24.55 -4.18 -31.00
N ARG A 129 -24.36 -2.98 -30.44
CA ARG A 129 -23.04 -2.41 -30.25
C ARG A 129 -22.23 -3.16 -29.18
N GLU A 130 -22.84 -3.62 -28.12
CA GLU A 130 -22.22 -4.39 -27.05
C GLU A 130 -21.87 -5.80 -27.53
N GLN A 131 -22.82 -6.46 -28.22
CA GLN A 131 -22.63 -7.79 -28.80
C GLN A 131 -21.43 -7.79 -29.75
N ARG A 132 -21.32 -6.78 -30.63
CA ARG A 132 -20.21 -6.64 -31.56
C ARG A 132 -18.84 -6.55 -30.88
N ILE A 133 -18.72 -5.90 -29.72
CA ILE A 133 -17.49 -5.87 -28.95
C ILE A 133 -17.18 -7.24 -28.35
N LEU A 134 -18.19 -7.93 -27.81
CA LEU A 134 -17.98 -9.27 -27.25
C LEU A 134 -17.59 -10.28 -28.33
N ASP A 135 -18.17 -10.20 -29.52
CA ASP A 135 -17.81 -11.06 -30.65
C ASP A 135 -16.35 -10.86 -31.07
N LEU A 136 -15.84 -9.64 -31.09
CA LEU A 136 -14.44 -9.34 -31.35
C LEU A 136 -13.51 -9.90 -30.23
N LEU A 137 -13.94 -9.76 -28.99
CA LEU A 137 -13.18 -10.28 -27.84
C LEU A 137 -13.27 -11.81 -27.72
N ALA A 138 -14.32 -12.45 -28.27
CA ALA A 138 -14.39 -13.91 -28.35
C ALA A 138 -13.36 -14.51 -29.31
N VAL A 139 -12.96 -13.74 -30.34
CA VAL A 139 -11.91 -14.15 -31.29
C VAL A 139 -10.52 -13.92 -30.74
N ASP A 140 -10.30 -12.78 -30.09
CA ASP A 140 -9.01 -12.42 -29.45
C ASP A 140 -9.33 -11.87 -28.06
N ALA A 141 -9.20 -12.75 -27.06
CA ALA A 141 -9.69 -12.54 -25.71
C ALA A 141 -9.14 -11.28 -25.01
N GLN A 142 -8.07 -10.68 -25.53
CA GLN A 142 -7.45 -9.48 -24.96
C GLN A 142 -7.13 -8.48 -26.07
N GLN A 143 -7.81 -7.34 -26.07
CA GLN A 143 -7.55 -6.30 -27.05
C GLN A 143 -7.50 -4.91 -26.40
N CYS A 144 -6.67 -4.00 -26.94
CA CYS A 144 -6.72 -2.61 -26.51
C CYS A 144 -7.95 -1.90 -27.08
N VAL A 145 -8.46 -0.92 -26.32
CA VAL A 145 -9.65 -0.14 -26.71
C VAL A 145 -9.50 0.48 -28.10
N THR A 146 -8.32 0.97 -28.45
CA THR A 146 -8.03 1.57 -29.77
C THR A 146 -8.18 0.56 -30.91
N LYS A 147 -7.79 -0.72 -30.69
CA LYS A 147 -7.96 -1.79 -31.68
C LYS A 147 -9.45 -2.14 -31.84
N LEU A 148 -10.15 -2.31 -30.70
CA LEU A 148 -11.59 -2.57 -30.68
C LEU A 148 -12.40 -1.46 -31.38
N GLU A 149 -12.04 -0.19 -31.18
CA GLU A 149 -12.69 0.95 -31.84
C GLU A 149 -12.52 0.89 -33.36
N LYS A 150 -11.30 0.57 -33.82
CA LYS A 150 -10.99 0.45 -35.25
C LYS A 150 -11.69 -0.75 -35.90
N GLU A 151 -11.74 -1.88 -35.25
CA GLU A 151 -12.33 -3.13 -35.77
C GLU A 151 -13.85 -3.13 -35.67
N SER A 152 -14.41 -2.59 -34.58
CA SER A 152 -15.88 -2.47 -34.44
C SER A 152 -16.49 -1.33 -35.24
N GLY A 153 -15.74 -0.25 -35.53
CA GLY A 153 -16.23 0.99 -36.12
C GLY A 153 -17.19 1.79 -35.22
N ILE A 154 -17.25 1.49 -33.95
CA ILE A 154 -18.16 2.12 -32.99
C ILE A 154 -17.55 3.45 -32.52
N LYS A 155 -18.23 4.56 -32.81
CA LYS A 155 -17.89 5.86 -32.22
C LYS A 155 -18.24 5.87 -30.72
N ASN A 156 -17.38 6.50 -29.89
CA ASN A 156 -17.52 6.57 -28.43
C ASN A 156 -17.49 5.18 -27.75
N ILE A 157 -16.59 4.33 -28.19
CA ILE A 157 -16.44 2.94 -27.66
C ILE A 157 -16.32 2.88 -26.13
N LEU A 158 -15.75 3.90 -25.46
CA LEU A 158 -15.58 3.91 -24.00
C LEU A 158 -16.90 3.85 -23.23
N THR A 159 -18.00 4.35 -23.81
CA THR A 159 -19.35 4.22 -23.21
C THR A 159 -19.86 2.78 -23.30
N VAL A 160 -19.59 2.10 -24.41
CA VAL A 160 -19.97 0.70 -24.62
C VAL A 160 -19.12 -0.21 -23.71
N ILE A 161 -17.82 0.05 -23.62
CA ILE A 161 -16.91 -0.66 -22.70
C ILE A 161 -17.33 -0.47 -21.25
N LYS A 162 -17.73 0.76 -20.85
CA LYS A 162 -18.28 0.99 -19.51
C LYS A 162 -19.52 0.14 -19.26
N SER A 163 -20.47 0.14 -20.20
CA SER A 163 -21.70 -0.66 -20.06
C SER A 163 -21.42 -2.16 -19.95
N LEU A 164 -20.47 -2.68 -20.75
CA LEU A 164 -20.05 -4.08 -20.66
C LEU A 164 -19.29 -4.38 -19.35
N LEU A 165 -18.53 -3.43 -18.85
CA LEU A 165 -17.85 -3.54 -17.54
C LEU A 165 -18.86 -3.53 -16.39
N ASP A 166 -19.85 -2.64 -16.44
CA ASP A 166 -20.94 -2.59 -15.45
C ASP A 166 -21.81 -3.85 -15.48
N LYS A 167 -21.88 -4.57 -16.60
CA LYS A 167 -22.53 -5.89 -16.77
C LYS A 167 -21.59 -7.06 -16.48
N GLU A 168 -20.35 -6.80 -16.11
CA GLU A 168 -19.31 -7.81 -15.89
C GLU A 168 -19.00 -8.72 -17.10
N ALA A 169 -19.37 -8.28 -18.30
CA ALA A 169 -19.10 -9.02 -19.53
C ALA A 169 -17.62 -8.97 -19.96
N ILE A 170 -16.87 -8.02 -19.43
CA ILE A 170 -15.46 -7.79 -19.72
C ILE A 170 -14.69 -7.37 -18.47
N PHE A 171 -13.38 -7.55 -18.53
CA PHE A 171 -12.43 -7.04 -17.53
C PHE A 171 -11.49 -6.01 -18.14
N VAL A 172 -10.95 -5.12 -17.30
CA VAL A 172 -9.95 -4.12 -17.70
C VAL A 172 -8.62 -4.44 -17.03
N LYS A 173 -7.54 -4.51 -17.81
CA LYS A 173 -6.18 -4.71 -17.33
C LYS A 173 -5.38 -3.42 -17.35
N GLU A 174 -4.81 -3.05 -16.19
CA GLU A 174 -3.57 -2.28 -16.13
C GLU A 174 -2.42 -3.27 -16.02
N GLU A 175 -1.42 -3.18 -16.92
CA GLU A 175 -0.22 -4.03 -17.01
C GLU A 175 -0.12 -5.20 -16.02
N LEU A 176 -0.26 -6.41 -16.56
CA LEU A 176 0.19 -7.69 -16.00
C LEU A 176 -0.12 -7.97 -14.53
N ARG A 177 -1.32 -8.54 -14.23
CA ARG A 177 -1.44 -9.65 -13.29
C ARG A 177 -2.81 -10.33 -13.36
N ARG A 178 -2.74 -11.65 -13.46
CA ARG A 178 -3.74 -12.73 -13.49
C ARG A 178 -5.17 -12.39 -13.01
N THR A 179 -6.10 -12.70 -13.88
CA THR A 179 -7.57 -12.76 -13.77
C THR A 179 -8.09 -13.28 -12.43
N TYR A 180 -8.97 -12.52 -11.85
CA TYR A 180 -9.87 -12.93 -10.78
C TYR A 180 -11.31 -12.78 -11.26
N LYS A 181 -12.15 -13.81 -11.00
CA LYS A 181 -13.57 -13.83 -11.28
C LYS A 181 -14.35 -13.43 -10.03
N PRO A 182 -15.27 -12.44 -10.08
CA PRO A 182 -16.25 -12.26 -9.02
C PRO A 182 -17.12 -13.52 -8.95
N LYS A 183 -17.40 -13.99 -7.76
CA LYS A 183 -18.32 -15.10 -7.57
C LYS A 183 -19.72 -14.52 -7.40
N THR A 184 -20.49 -14.42 -8.47
CA THR A 184 -21.92 -14.13 -8.39
C THR A 184 -22.67 -15.42 -8.05
N GLU A 185 -23.59 -15.36 -7.12
CA GLU A 185 -24.52 -16.43 -6.83
C GLU A 185 -25.88 -16.07 -7.38
N ALA A 186 -26.39 -16.92 -8.25
CA ALA A 186 -27.75 -16.79 -8.72
C ALA A 186 -28.72 -17.12 -7.56
N ARG A 187 -29.53 -16.16 -7.17
CA ARG A 187 -30.56 -16.30 -6.13
C ARG A 187 -31.95 -16.26 -6.73
N VAL A 188 -32.89 -16.86 -6.02
CA VAL A 188 -34.28 -16.98 -6.47
C VAL A 188 -35.15 -16.21 -5.50
N ARG A 189 -36.11 -15.46 -6.03
CA ARG A 189 -37.17 -14.81 -5.28
C ARG A 189 -38.51 -15.01 -5.95
N LEU A 190 -39.62 -14.89 -5.18
CA LEU A 190 -40.97 -14.84 -5.73
C LEU A 190 -41.16 -13.53 -6.53
N ALA A 191 -41.67 -13.66 -7.73
CA ALA A 191 -42.04 -12.50 -8.53
C ALA A 191 -43.32 -11.86 -7.97
N GLY A 192 -43.20 -10.67 -7.38
CA GLY A 192 -44.30 -9.90 -6.79
C GLY A 192 -44.55 -10.13 -5.29
N SER A 193 -45.72 -9.72 -4.78
CA SER A 193 -46.03 -9.80 -3.34
C SER A 193 -46.05 -11.26 -2.83
N ALA A 194 -45.50 -11.47 -1.66
CA ALA A 194 -45.38 -12.78 -1.01
C ALA A 194 -46.43 -12.96 0.09
N ASP A 195 -47.67 -12.61 -0.20
CA ASP A 195 -48.77 -12.76 0.74
C ASP A 195 -49.34 -14.19 0.74
N GLU A 196 -49.93 -14.59 1.86
CA GLU A 196 -50.48 -15.94 2.08
C GLU A 196 -51.56 -16.31 1.06
N LYS A 197 -52.42 -15.35 0.66
CA LYS A 197 -53.48 -15.57 -0.33
C LYS A 197 -52.88 -15.89 -1.72
N ARG A 198 -51.85 -15.21 -2.12
CA ARG A 198 -51.17 -15.48 -3.39
C ARG A 198 -50.45 -16.82 -3.38
N LEU A 199 -49.84 -17.21 -2.28
CA LEU A 199 -49.21 -18.52 -2.15
C LEU A 199 -50.22 -19.65 -2.31
N HIS A 200 -51.42 -19.53 -1.75
CA HIS A 200 -52.50 -20.52 -1.94
C HIS A 200 -52.91 -20.63 -3.42
N ILE A 201 -53.05 -19.50 -4.13
CA ILE A 201 -53.35 -19.50 -5.56
C ILE A 201 -52.22 -20.18 -6.35
N LEU A 202 -51.00 -19.95 -6.02
CA LEU A 202 -49.86 -20.58 -6.69
C LEU A 202 -49.78 -22.08 -6.41
N PHE A 203 -50.14 -22.56 -5.23
CA PHE A 203 -50.25 -23.97 -4.92
C PHE A 203 -51.36 -24.65 -5.74
N ASP A 204 -52.49 -23.98 -5.90
CA ASP A 204 -53.60 -24.50 -6.70
C ASP A 204 -53.25 -24.59 -8.20
N ILE A 205 -52.59 -23.55 -8.74
CA ILE A 205 -52.13 -23.51 -10.13
C ILE A 205 -51.12 -24.65 -10.41
N LEU A 206 -50.25 -24.93 -9.44
CA LEU A 206 -49.19 -25.92 -9.57
C LEU A 206 -49.60 -27.33 -9.11
N SER A 207 -50.86 -27.53 -8.69
CA SER A 207 -51.37 -28.86 -8.25
C SER A 207 -51.20 -29.97 -9.27
N ARG A 208 -51.26 -29.61 -10.57
CA ARG A 208 -51.06 -30.54 -11.70
C ARG A 208 -49.59 -30.69 -12.15
N ALA A 209 -48.65 -30.01 -11.50
CA ALA A 209 -47.20 -30.01 -11.82
C ALA A 209 -46.40 -30.37 -10.57
N PRO A 210 -46.36 -31.62 -10.10
CA PRO A 210 -45.86 -31.99 -8.79
C PRO A 210 -44.39 -31.58 -8.50
N LYS A 211 -43.54 -31.63 -9.51
CA LYS A 211 -42.12 -31.21 -9.33
C LYS A 211 -41.96 -29.69 -9.20
N GLN A 212 -42.79 -28.89 -9.87
CA GLN A 212 -42.81 -27.44 -9.73
C GLN A 212 -43.44 -27.03 -8.39
N LEU A 213 -44.47 -27.73 -7.95
CA LEU A 213 -45.05 -27.52 -6.64
C LEU A 213 -44.08 -27.84 -5.51
N ALA A 214 -43.36 -28.97 -5.60
CA ALA A 214 -42.33 -29.35 -4.63
C ALA A 214 -41.21 -28.27 -4.54
N LEU A 215 -40.78 -27.68 -5.68
CA LEU A 215 -39.80 -26.61 -5.70
C LEU A 215 -40.32 -25.35 -5.01
N LEU A 216 -41.56 -24.95 -5.26
CA LEU A 216 -42.22 -23.81 -4.59
C LEU A 216 -42.31 -24.03 -3.08
N MET A 217 -42.77 -25.21 -2.64
CA MET A 217 -42.88 -25.57 -1.22
C MET A 217 -41.51 -25.50 -0.53
N LYS A 218 -40.46 -26.00 -1.20
CA LYS A 218 -39.11 -25.97 -0.66
C LYS A 218 -38.55 -24.55 -0.60
N TYR A 219 -38.88 -23.68 -1.55
CA TYR A 219 -38.56 -22.27 -1.49
C TYR A 219 -39.23 -21.59 -0.30
N VAL A 220 -40.53 -21.82 -0.05
CA VAL A 220 -41.27 -21.26 1.10
C VAL A 220 -40.61 -21.67 2.40
N GLU A 221 -40.20 -22.95 2.51
CA GLU A 221 -39.49 -23.48 3.69
C GLU A 221 -38.12 -22.80 3.88
N CYS A 222 -37.33 -22.69 2.82
CA CYS A 222 -35.99 -22.13 2.88
C CYS A 222 -35.99 -20.62 3.13
N SER A 223 -36.91 -19.88 2.53
CA SER A 223 -37.04 -18.42 2.66
C SER A 223 -37.66 -17.98 3.98
N GLY A 224 -38.41 -18.87 4.67
CA GLY A 224 -39.15 -18.51 5.86
C GLY A 224 -40.25 -17.48 5.64
N ILE A 225 -40.75 -17.34 4.41
CA ILE A 225 -41.65 -16.29 3.96
C ILE A 225 -43.02 -16.26 4.69
N LEU A 226 -43.41 -17.36 5.35
CA LEU A 226 -44.62 -17.47 6.20
C LEU A 226 -44.34 -17.11 7.66
N GLY A 227 -43.11 -16.80 8.03
CA GLY A 227 -42.73 -16.36 9.38
C GLY A 227 -42.85 -14.87 9.58
N ASN A 228 -42.79 -14.43 10.84
CA ASN A 228 -42.80 -13.00 11.19
C ASN A 228 -41.46 -12.29 10.98
N GLU A 229 -40.45 -12.98 10.43
CA GLU A 229 -39.12 -12.43 10.13
C GLU A 229 -39.01 -12.01 8.66
N VAL A 230 -38.03 -11.13 8.34
CA VAL A 230 -37.71 -10.76 6.96
C VAL A 230 -37.31 -12.01 6.16
N PRO A 231 -37.94 -12.28 4.99
CA PRO A 231 -37.67 -13.47 4.19
C PRO A 231 -36.16 -13.60 3.88
N LYS A 232 -35.60 -14.78 4.11
CA LYS A 232 -34.21 -15.07 3.78
C LYS A 232 -34.04 -15.24 2.28
N GLU A 233 -32.96 -14.70 1.75
CA GLU A 233 -32.61 -14.88 0.34
C GLU A 233 -32.16 -16.34 0.09
N VAL A 234 -32.68 -16.95 -0.95
CA VAL A 234 -32.44 -18.37 -1.26
C VAL A 234 -31.54 -18.53 -2.48
N SER A 235 -30.42 -19.23 -2.30
CA SER A 235 -29.50 -19.55 -3.41
C SER A 235 -30.12 -20.53 -4.40
N LYS A 236 -29.99 -20.25 -5.71
CA LYS A 236 -30.47 -21.16 -6.80
C LYS A 236 -29.89 -22.57 -6.61
N LYS A 237 -28.61 -22.68 -6.30
CA LYS A 237 -27.91 -23.96 -6.13
C LYS A 237 -28.46 -24.73 -4.94
N GLU A 238 -28.63 -24.07 -3.80
CA GLU A 238 -29.12 -24.65 -2.58
C GLU A 238 -30.60 -25.11 -2.74
N LEU A 239 -31.44 -24.28 -3.38
CA LEU A 239 -32.84 -24.58 -3.62
C LEU A 239 -32.99 -25.81 -4.49
N LEU A 240 -32.26 -25.92 -5.59
CA LEU A 240 -32.30 -27.07 -6.50
C LEU A 240 -31.78 -28.35 -5.83
N GLN A 241 -30.72 -28.25 -5.03
CA GLN A 241 -30.21 -29.39 -4.25
C GLN A 241 -31.20 -29.89 -3.20
N ARG A 242 -31.80 -28.98 -2.42
CA ARG A 242 -32.75 -29.33 -1.36
C ARG A 242 -34.08 -29.87 -1.92
N ALA A 243 -34.51 -29.36 -3.08
CA ALA A 243 -35.72 -29.84 -3.75
C ALA A 243 -35.46 -31.07 -4.62
N ASN A 244 -34.20 -31.45 -4.86
CA ASN A 244 -33.79 -32.58 -5.71
C ASN A 244 -34.44 -32.54 -7.10
N VAL A 245 -34.40 -31.36 -7.78
CA VAL A 245 -35.00 -31.13 -9.08
C VAL A 245 -33.99 -30.56 -10.07
N SER A 246 -34.26 -30.77 -11.36
CA SER A 246 -33.39 -30.24 -12.43
C SER A 246 -33.59 -28.73 -12.63
N PRO A 247 -32.56 -28.00 -13.13
CA PRO A 247 -32.66 -26.56 -13.46
C PRO A 247 -33.82 -26.20 -14.40
N SER A 248 -34.21 -27.11 -15.31
CA SER A 248 -35.33 -26.91 -16.25
C SER A 248 -36.65 -26.67 -15.54
N ILE A 249 -36.85 -27.25 -14.34
CA ILE A 249 -38.09 -27.08 -13.56
C ILE A 249 -38.18 -25.66 -13.03
N LEU A 250 -37.05 -25.13 -12.53
CA LEU A 250 -36.96 -23.75 -12.08
C LEU A 250 -37.18 -22.76 -13.23
N ASN A 251 -36.53 -22.99 -14.39
CA ASN A 251 -36.75 -22.16 -15.57
C ASN A 251 -38.22 -22.12 -16.00
N GLY A 252 -38.93 -23.23 -15.95
CA GLY A 252 -40.37 -23.27 -16.21
C GLY A 252 -41.20 -22.46 -15.19
N LEU A 253 -40.76 -22.26 -13.95
CA LEU A 253 -41.41 -21.38 -13.00
C LEU A 253 -41.04 -19.90 -13.24
N VAL A 254 -39.86 -19.64 -13.76
CA VAL A 254 -39.44 -18.29 -14.19
C VAL A 254 -40.24 -17.85 -15.43
N GLU A 255 -40.40 -18.71 -16.44
CA GLU A 255 -41.25 -18.45 -17.61
C GLU A 255 -42.69 -18.16 -17.23
N LYS A 256 -43.21 -18.84 -16.20
CA LYS A 256 -44.56 -18.60 -15.64
C LYS A 256 -44.62 -17.35 -14.73
N LYS A 257 -43.54 -16.59 -14.60
CA LYS A 257 -43.43 -15.39 -13.77
C LYS A 257 -43.83 -15.65 -12.31
N ILE A 258 -43.52 -16.85 -11.82
CA ILE A 258 -43.66 -17.24 -10.42
C ILE A 258 -42.42 -16.97 -9.65
N PHE A 259 -41.25 -17.27 -10.23
CA PHE A 259 -39.94 -16.94 -9.71
C PHE A 259 -39.21 -15.92 -10.59
N GLU A 260 -38.34 -15.17 -9.95
CA GLU A 260 -37.32 -14.35 -10.60
C GLU A 260 -35.95 -14.83 -10.13
N ILE A 261 -35.03 -15.02 -11.08
CA ILE A 261 -33.63 -15.28 -10.78
C ILE A 261 -32.92 -13.94 -10.85
N TYR A 262 -32.20 -13.59 -9.79
CA TYR A 262 -31.34 -12.41 -9.76
C TYR A 262 -29.96 -12.83 -9.30
N HIS A 263 -28.95 -12.12 -9.80
CA HIS A 263 -27.57 -12.35 -9.40
C HIS A 263 -27.25 -11.50 -8.19
N HIS A 264 -26.94 -12.15 -7.08
CA HIS A 264 -26.43 -11.48 -5.89
C HIS A 264 -24.91 -11.63 -5.85
N GLU A 265 -24.21 -10.50 -5.85
CA GLU A 265 -22.78 -10.53 -5.69
C GLU A 265 -22.43 -11.05 -4.29
N ILE A 266 -21.79 -12.22 -4.25
CA ILE A 266 -21.11 -12.64 -3.03
C ILE A 266 -19.77 -11.92 -3.06
N GLY A 267 -19.74 -10.71 -2.53
CA GLY A 267 -18.48 -10.11 -2.16
C GLY A 267 -17.76 -11.13 -1.26
N ARG A 268 -16.51 -11.47 -1.57
CA ARG A 268 -15.72 -12.38 -0.72
C ARG A 268 -15.55 -11.84 0.70
N LEU A 269 -15.91 -10.60 0.92
CA LEU A 269 -15.99 -9.93 2.20
C LEU A 269 -17.22 -10.32 3.01
N ASN A 270 -18.25 -10.94 2.39
CA ASN A 270 -19.42 -11.53 3.06
C ASN A 270 -19.21 -13.02 3.40
N GLN A 271 -18.00 -13.43 3.73
CA GLN A 271 -17.88 -14.67 4.51
C GLN A 271 -18.62 -14.47 5.82
N GLN A 272 -19.66 -15.27 6.01
CA GLN A 272 -20.51 -15.44 7.17
C GLN A 272 -20.08 -14.58 8.36
N VAL A 273 -20.81 -13.51 8.63
CA VAL A 273 -20.66 -12.72 9.85
C VAL A 273 -20.78 -13.72 11.00
N LYS A 274 -19.65 -14.18 11.53
CA LYS A 274 -19.62 -14.82 12.83
C LYS A 274 -20.20 -13.82 13.80
N GLU A 275 -20.95 -14.28 14.77
CA GLU A 275 -21.55 -13.43 15.80
C GLU A 275 -20.57 -12.35 16.23
N VAL A 276 -21.03 -11.10 16.23
CA VAL A 276 -20.23 -9.96 16.67
C VAL A 276 -19.95 -10.16 18.16
N VAL A 277 -18.69 -10.18 18.52
CA VAL A 277 -18.24 -10.38 19.90
C VAL A 277 -18.17 -9.01 20.59
N GLU A 278 -18.54 -8.96 21.87
CA GLU A 278 -18.36 -7.76 22.68
C GLU A 278 -16.88 -7.33 22.78
N LEU A 279 -16.67 -6.06 23.04
CA LEU A 279 -15.33 -5.50 23.20
C LEU A 279 -14.65 -6.13 24.43
N ASN A 280 -13.38 -6.49 24.28
CA ASN A 280 -12.55 -6.87 25.42
C ASN A 280 -12.40 -5.67 26.36
N THR A 281 -12.42 -5.90 27.66
CA THR A 281 -12.11 -4.87 28.64
C THR A 281 -10.63 -4.50 28.54
N LEU A 282 -10.35 -3.20 28.55
CA LEU A 282 -8.97 -2.70 28.64
C LEU A 282 -8.40 -3.01 30.04
N ASN A 283 -7.13 -3.38 30.08
CA ASN A 283 -6.41 -3.43 31.36
C ASN A 283 -6.11 -2.00 31.84
N GLU A 284 -5.63 -1.87 33.06
CA GLU A 284 -5.35 -0.56 33.69
C GLU A 284 -4.40 0.33 32.86
N PHE A 285 -3.35 -0.24 32.29
CA PHE A 285 -2.38 0.50 31.48
C PHE A 285 -2.97 0.95 30.14
N GLN A 286 -3.75 0.08 29.51
CA GLN A 286 -4.45 0.36 28.25
C GLN A 286 -5.54 1.41 28.46
N GLN A 287 -6.30 1.32 29.58
CA GLN A 287 -7.32 2.31 29.91
C GLN A 287 -6.69 3.68 30.16
N ARG A 288 -5.59 3.73 30.88
CA ARG A 288 -4.84 4.98 31.09
C ARG A 288 -4.39 5.59 29.76
N ALA A 289 -3.77 4.78 28.88
CA ALA A 289 -3.33 5.25 27.58
C ALA A 289 -4.50 5.73 26.71
N HIS A 290 -5.63 5.03 26.75
CA HIS A 290 -6.86 5.46 26.08
C HIS A 290 -7.32 6.83 26.57
N ASP A 291 -7.43 7.02 27.87
CA ASP A 291 -7.89 8.26 28.50
C ASP A 291 -6.94 9.42 28.20
N GLU A 292 -5.62 9.18 28.23
CA GLU A 292 -4.60 10.15 27.86
C GLU A 292 -4.71 10.56 26.38
N ILE A 293 -4.99 9.61 25.46
CA ILE A 293 -5.22 9.91 24.05
C ILE A 293 -6.46 10.78 23.89
N VAL A 294 -7.57 10.42 24.53
CA VAL A 294 -8.83 11.18 24.47
C VAL A 294 -8.62 12.60 25.04
N GLN A 295 -7.89 12.71 26.14
CA GLN A 295 -7.54 14.01 26.71
C GLN A 295 -6.66 14.83 25.77
N SER A 296 -5.64 14.20 25.18
CA SER A 296 -4.73 14.83 24.21
C SER A 296 -5.51 15.37 22.99
N PHE A 297 -6.51 14.64 22.52
CA PHE A 297 -7.33 15.05 21.38
C PHE A 297 -8.21 16.28 21.63
N ARG A 298 -8.38 16.72 22.88
CA ARG A 298 -9.06 17.99 23.17
C ARG A 298 -8.22 19.19 22.74
N GLU A 299 -6.91 19.09 22.85
CA GLU A 299 -5.97 20.19 22.57
C GLU A 299 -5.20 20.01 21.26
N LYS A 300 -4.91 18.75 20.87
CA LYS A 300 -4.10 18.40 19.72
C LYS A 300 -4.92 17.64 18.68
N ASN A 301 -4.54 17.78 17.42
CA ASN A 301 -5.18 17.04 16.32
C ASN A 301 -4.46 15.74 15.98
N VAL A 302 -3.20 15.62 16.40
CA VAL A 302 -2.36 14.43 16.17
C VAL A 302 -1.82 13.98 17.51
N CYS A 303 -1.86 12.68 17.78
CA CYS A 303 -1.28 12.06 18.97
C CYS A 303 -0.37 10.89 18.57
N LEU A 304 0.80 10.81 19.16
CA LEU A 304 1.70 9.66 19.07
C LEU A 304 1.42 8.72 20.23
N LEU A 305 1.05 7.47 19.93
CA LEU A 305 1.04 6.38 20.90
C LEU A 305 2.33 5.56 20.74
N HIS A 306 3.28 5.79 21.60
CA HIS A 306 4.52 5.02 21.69
C HIS A 306 4.30 3.83 22.63
N GLY A 307 4.02 2.67 22.05
CA GLY A 307 3.75 1.45 22.83
C GLY A 307 4.67 0.31 22.43
N VAL A 308 5.30 -0.32 23.44
CA VAL A 308 6.19 -1.47 23.21
C VAL A 308 5.49 -2.59 22.42
N THR A 309 6.25 -3.46 21.79
CA THR A 309 5.70 -4.62 21.07
C THR A 309 4.87 -5.48 22.02
N SER A 310 3.69 -5.93 21.61
CA SER A 310 2.75 -6.73 22.43
C SER A 310 2.19 -6.00 23.67
N SER A 311 2.16 -4.67 23.67
CA SER A 311 1.47 -3.88 24.70
C SER A 311 -0.06 -3.87 24.54
N GLY A 312 -0.56 -4.36 23.42
CA GLY A 312 -2.00 -4.36 23.13
C GLY A 312 -2.53 -3.06 22.54
N LYS A 313 -1.70 -2.28 21.84
CA LYS A 313 -2.12 -1.05 21.10
C LYS A 313 -3.42 -1.24 20.31
N THR A 314 -3.57 -2.40 19.68
CA THR A 314 -4.76 -2.71 18.86
C THR A 314 -6.05 -2.68 19.67
N GLU A 315 -6.05 -3.09 20.95
CA GLU A 315 -7.25 -3.00 21.79
C GLU A 315 -7.62 -1.54 22.06
N VAL A 316 -6.62 -0.69 22.34
CA VAL A 316 -6.84 0.76 22.49
C VAL A 316 -7.42 1.35 21.19
N TYR A 317 -6.92 0.92 20.02
CA TYR A 317 -7.47 1.37 18.74
C TYR A 317 -8.93 0.95 18.58
N ILE A 318 -9.27 -0.29 18.91
CA ILE A 318 -10.64 -0.83 18.80
C ILE A 318 -11.61 0.01 19.63
N HIS A 319 -11.24 0.40 20.85
CA HIS A 319 -12.09 1.25 21.70
C HIS A 319 -12.27 2.65 21.11
N LEU A 320 -11.20 3.30 20.64
CA LEU A 320 -11.27 4.60 19.98
C LEU A 320 -12.10 4.57 18.69
N ILE A 321 -12.01 3.48 17.92
CA ILE A 321 -12.82 3.25 16.73
C ILE A 321 -14.29 3.19 17.11
N GLU A 322 -14.67 2.36 18.09
CA GLU A 322 -16.06 2.20 18.50
C GLU A 322 -16.64 3.51 19.03
N GLU A 323 -15.90 4.28 19.82
CA GLU A 323 -16.33 5.59 20.29
C GLU A 323 -16.57 6.57 19.13
N THR A 324 -15.70 6.54 18.11
CA THR A 324 -15.83 7.39 16.92
C THR A 324 -17.09 7.03 16.11
N ILE A 325 -17.34 5.73 15.94
CA ILE A 325 -18.51 5.21 15.20
C ILE A 325 -19.81 5.56 15.95
N ARG A 326 -19.83 5.44 17.29
CA ARG A 326 -20.99 5.85 18.09
C ARG A 326 -21.35 7.31 17.93
N GLN A 327 -20.39 8.16 17.55
CA GLN A 327 -20.62 9.57 17.21
C GLN A 327 -21.12 9.77 15.76
N GLY A 328 -21.40 8.71 15.00
CA GLY A 328 -21.80 8.76 13.60
C GLY A 328 -20.68 9.16 12.65
N LYS A 329 -19.42 8.95 13.02
CA LYS A 329 -18.25 9.32 12.22
C LYS A 329 -17.54 8.08 11.68
N GLN A 330 -16.85 8.25 10.55
CA GLN A 330 -16.09 7.22 9.89
C GLN A 330 -14.64 7.19 10.38
N VAL A 331 -14.02 6.03 10.26
CA VAL A 331 -12.63 5.78 10.66
C VAL A 331 -11.82 5.25 9.48
N LEU A 332 -10.64 5.83 9.28
CA LEU A 332 -9.61 5.28 8.39
C LEU A 332 -8.50 4.66 9.23
N TYR A 333 -8.33 3.34 9.13
CA TYR A 333 -7.25 2.63 9.80
C TYR A 333 -6.22 2.17 8.77
N LEU A 334 -5.06 2.79 8.77
CA LEU A 334 -3.95 2.51 7.86
C LEU A 334 -2.98 1.51 8.48
N LEU A 335 -2.66 0.50 7.70
CA LEU A 335 -1.62 -0.48 7.98
C LEU A 335 -0.56 -0.49 6.88
N PRO A 336 0.70 -0.83 7.19
CA PRO A 336 1.67 -1.18 6.16
C PRO A 336 1.18 -2.34 5.30
N GLU A 337 1.50 -2.34 4.01
CA GLU A 337 0.99 -3.34 3.05
C GLU A 337 1.25 -4.79 3.48
N ILE A 338 2.36 -5.03 4.19
CA ILE A 338 2.75 -6.34 4.70
C ILE A 338 1.99 -6.69 5.99
N ALA A 339 1.59 -5.70 6.79
CA ALA A 339 0.92 -5.90 8.07
C ALA A 339 -0.60 -6.15 7.94
N LEU A 340 -1.18 -5.96 6.75
CA LEU A 340 -2.58 -6.30 6.47
C LEU A 340 -2.71 -7.83 6.37
N THR A 341 -2.59 -8.50 7.50
CA THR A 341 -2.66 -9.94 7.63
C THR A 341 -4.08 -10.41 7.90
N THR A 342 -4.31 -11.71 7.70
CA THR A 342 -5.58 -12.37 8.03
C THR A 342 -5.93 -12.16 9.51
N GLN A 343 -4.92 -12.20 10.40
CA GLN A 343 -5.10 -12.05 11.85
C GLN A 343 -5.74 -10.72 12.24
N ILE A 344 -5.20 -9.58 11.78
CA ILE A 344 -5.76 -8.26 12.12
C ILE A 344 -7.14 -8.07 11.48
N THR A 345 -7.30 -8.55 10.25
CA THR A 345 -8.58 -8.50 9.55
C THR A 345 -9.66 -9.28 10.29
N GLU A 346 -9.39 -10.54 10.67
CA GLU A 346 -10.33 -11.37 11.42
C GLU A 346 -10.63 -10.78 12.80
N ARG A 347 -9.64 -10.23 13.49
CA ARG A 347 -9.82 -9.60 14.78
C ARG A 347 -10.81 -8.44 14.70
N LEU A 348 -10.64 -7.54 13.71
CA LEU A 348 -11.54 -6.41 13.51
C LEU A 348 -12.92 -6.85 12.99
N GLN A 349 -12.98 -7.88 12.13
CA GLN A 349 -14.24 -8.40 11.63
C GLN A 349 -15.09 -9.04 12.74
N ARG A 350 -14.47 -9.69 13.73
CA ARG A 350 -15.20 -10.24 14.89
C ARG A 350 -15.88 -9.16 15.72
N VAL A 351 -15.29 -7.96 15.80
CA VAL A 351 -15.84 -6.84 16.57
C VAL A 351 -16.82 -6.00 15.76
N PHE A 352 -16.46 -5.67 14.53
CA PHE A 352 -17.17 -4.66 13.73
C PHE A 352 -18.07 -5.26 12.64
N GLY A 353 -17.92 -6.53 12.33
CA GLY A 353 -18.76 -7.24 11.34
C GLY A 353 -18.81 -6.54 9.99
N SER A 354 -20.03 -6.28 9.50
CA SER A 354 -20.31 -5.67 8.19
C SER A 354 -19.97 -4.16 8.12
N ARG A 355 -19.70 -3.51 9.27
CA ARG A 355 -19.28 -2.11 9.34
C ARG A 355 -17.86 -1.88 8.82
N LEU A 356 -17.05 -2.95 8.73
CA LEU A 356 -15.66 -2.93 8.31
C LEU A 356 -15.53 -3.15 6.80
N GLY A 357 -14.97 -2.18 6.10
CA GLY A 357 -14.49 -2.31 4.72
C GLY A 357 -12.97 -2.50 4.67
N ILE A 358 -12.48 -3.37 3.79
CA ILE A 358 -11.06 -3.62 3.62
C ILE A 358 -10.67 -3.15 2.23
N TYR A 359 -9.64 -2.27 2.13
CA TYR A 359 -9.18 -1.75 0.87
C TYR A 359 -7.69 -2.00 0.66
N HIS A 360 -7.36 -2.79 -0.36
CA HIS A 360 -6.00 -3.20 -0.65
C HIS A 360 -5.69 -3.14 -2.15
N SER A 361 -4.46 -2.74 -2.50
CA SER A 361 -3.98 -2.64 -3.89
C SER A 361 -3.94 -3.98 -4.65
N LYS A 362 -3.89 -5.11 -3.92
CA LYS A 362 -3.92 -6.47 -4.49
C LYS A 362 -5.34 -6.99 -4.74
N PHE A 363 -6.38 -6.26 -4.33
CA PHE A 363 -7.74 -6.64 -4.66
C PHE A 363 -8.00 -6.44 -6.16
N PRO A 364 -8.86 -7.29 -6.76
CA PRO A 364 -9.35 -7.08 -8.10
C PRO A 364 -9.90 -5.67 -8.25
N ASP A 365 -9.77 -5.11 -9.43
CA ASP A 365 -10.18 -3.74 -9.69
C ASP A 365 -11.69 -3.55 -9.50
N ALA A 366 -12.49 -4.55 -9.85
CA ALA A 366 -13.94 -4.55 -9.62
C ALA A 366 -14.31 -4.40 -8.13
N GLU A 367 -13.65 -5.12 -7.22
CA GLU A 367 -13.87 -4.98 -5.78
C GLU A 367 -13.49 -3.58 -5.29
N ARG A 368 -12.41 -3.02 -5.82
CA ARG A 368 -11.98 -1.65 -5.48
C ARG A 368 -12.98 -0.61 -5.95
N VAL A 369 -13.58 -0.79 -7.12
CA VAL A 369 -14.66 0.06 -7.65
C VAL A 369 -15.92 -0.08 -6.78
N GLU A 370 -16.29 -1.29 -6.40
CA GLU A 370 -17.43 -1.54 -5.51
C GLU A 370 -17.28 -0.83 -4.16
N ILE A 371 -16.11 -0.98 -3.52
CA ILE A 371 -15.82 -0.30 -2.25
C ILE A 371 -15.91 1.23 -2.42
N TRP A 372 -15.35 1.74 -3.54
CA TRP A 372 -15.42 3.18 -3.86
C TRP A 372 -16.86 3.67 -3.97
N ARG A 373 -17.69 2.98 -4.77
CA ARG A 373 -19.11 3.31 -4.96
C ARG A 373 -19.91 3.21 -3.66
N LYS A 374 -19.69 2.14 -2.89
CA LYS A 374 -20.34 1.96 -1.59
C LYS A 374 -19.98 3.09 -0.63
N GLN A 375 -18.72 3.51 -0.61
CA GLN A 375 -18.26 4.59 0.27
C GLN A 375 -18.82 5.97 -0.12
N LEU A 376 -19.12 6.18 -1.40
CA LEU A 376 -19.86 7.36 -1.88
C LEU A 376 -21.33 7.33 -1.48
N GLY A 377 -21.93 6.15 -1.32
CA GLY A 377 -23.33 5.96 -0.96
C GLY A 377 -23.65 6.36 0.48
N GLU A 378 -24.94 6.34 0.83
CA GLU A 378 -25.41 6.66 2.20
C GLU A 378 -25.02 5.57 3.21
N ASN A 379 -24.96 4.31 2.74
CA ASN A 379 -24.62 3.14 3.53
C ASN A 379 -23.15 2.74 3.35
N GLY A 380 -22.23 3.72 3.39
CA GLY A 380 -20.79 3.47 3.36
C GLY A 380 -20.32 2.63 4.56
N TYR A 381 -19.08 2.15 4.50
CA TYR A 381 -18.48 1.51 5.67
C TYR A 381 -18.17 2.55 6.75
N ASP A 382 -18.37 2.18 8.00
CA ASP A 382 -17.99 3.00 9.14
C ASP A 382 -16.46 3.00 9.34
N ILE A 383 -15.83 1.87 9.02
CA ILE A 383 -14.38 1.69 9.13
C ILE A 383 -13.83 1.25 7.78
N ILE A 384 -12.77 1.90 7.35
CA ILE A 384 -11.92 1.40 6.26
C ILE A 384 -10.59 0.98 6.85
N LEU A 385 -10.32 -0.32 6.81
CA LEU A 385 -8.99 -0.89 7.04
C LEU A 385 -8.26 -0.95 5.71
N GLY A 386 -7.12 -0.29 5.62
CA GLY A 386 -6.46 -0.28 4.34
C GLY A 386 -4.99 0.08 4.37
N VAL A 387 -4.40 0.05 3.20
CA VAL A 387 -3.01 0.39 2.95
C VAL A 387 -2.88 1.82 2.42
N ARG A 388 -1.68 2.21 2.05
CA ARG A 388 -1.32 3.54 1.52
C ARG A 388 -2.37 4.19 0.61
N SER A 389 -2.94 3.45 -0.35
CA SER A 389 -3.91 4.00 -1.32
C SER A 389 -5.28 4.33 -0.73
N SER A 390 -5.59 3.86 0.48
CA SER A 390 -6.90 4.08 1.12
C SER A 390 -7.15 5.54 1.50
N VAL A 391 -6.11 6.37 1.56
CA VAL A 391 -6.25 7.82 1.80
C VAL A 391 -7.02 8.55 0.69
N PHE A 392 -7.16 7.94 -0.49
CA PHE A 392 -7.89 8.52 -1.61
C PHE A 392 -9.39 8.19 -1.61
N LEU A 393 -9.84 7.26 -0.77
CA LEU A 393 -11.25 6.88 -0.73
C LEU A 393 -12.15 8.06 -0.35
N PRO A 394 -13.38 8.09 -0.85
CA PRO A 394 -14.35 9.13 -0.48
C PRO A 394 -14.91 8.87 0.91
N PHE A 395 -14.60 9.72 1.87
CA PHE A 395 -15.22 9.75 3.19
C PHE A 395 -16.25 10.87 3.26
N ARG A 396 -17.40 10.62 3.88
CA ARG A 396 -18.43 11.65 4.09
C ARG A 396 -18.24 12.40 5.40
N ASN A 397 -17.88 11.69 6.45
CA ASN A 397 -17.75 12.22 7.81
C ASN A 397 -16.59 11.54 8.55
N LEU A 398 -15.35 11.74 8.09
CA LEU A 398 -14.18 11.19 8.73
C LEU A 398 -13.96 11.82 10.10
N GLY A 399 -13.86 10.99 11.16
CA GLY A 399 -13.67 11.43 12.55
C GLY A 399 -12.34 11.04 13.15
N LEU A 400 -11.77 9.91 12.70
CA LEU A 400 -10.52 9.40 13.23
C LEU A 400 -9.68 8.76 12.10
N VAL A 401 -8.41 9.03 12.12
CA VAL A 401 -7.40 8.34 11.30
C VAL A 401 -6.40 7.67 12.21
N ILE A 402 -6.23 6.37 12.07
CA ILE A 402 -5.20 5.60 12.78
C ILE A 402 -4.14 5.20 11.76
N VAL A 403 -2.87 5.47 12.06
CA VAL A 403 -1.72 5.03 11.27
C VAL A 403 -0.87 4.13 12.15
N ASP A 404 -1.02 2.84 11.98
CA ASP A 404 -0.23 1.88 12.76
C ASP A 404 1.13 1.64 12.11
N GLU A 405 2.15 1.35 12.92
CA GLU A 405 3.54 1.27 12.50
C GLU A 405 3.95 2.50 11.64
N GLU A 406 3.68 3.71 12.16
CA GLU A 406 3.78 4.99 11.43
C GLU A 406 5.16 5.24 10.80
N HIS A 407 6.21 4.64 11.37
CA HIS A 407 7.59 4.74 10.92
C HIS A 407 7.87 3.98 9.62
N GLU A 408 6.93 3.14 9.16
CA GLU A 408 7.15 2.23 8.06
C GLU A 408 7.38 2.92 6.70
N ASN A 409 8.46 2.52 6.03
CA ASN A 409 8.83 3.07 4.73
C ASN A 409 7.83 2.76 3.61
N THR A 410 7.00 1.72 3.77
CA THR A 410 6.00 1.32 2.78
C THR A 410 4.86 2.33 2.62
N TYR A 411 4.70 3.24 3.57
CA TYR A 411 3.80 4.39 3.43
C TYR A 411 4.26 5.41 2.39
N LYS A 412 5.54 5.42 2.01
CA LYS A 412 6.04 6.26 0.92
C LYS A 412 5.86 5.56 -0.43
N GLN A 413 5.16 6.21 -1.35
CA GLN A 413 5.12 5.81 -2.75
C GLN A 413 6.39 6.30 -3.45
N GLN A 414 7.13 5.37 -4.07
CA GLN A 414 8.38 5.71 -4.75
C GLN A 414 8.15 5.97 -6.24
N ASP A 415 7.38 5.11 -6.88
CA ASP A 415 7.03 5.19 -8.29
C ASP A 415 5.68 4.46 -8.52
N PRO A 416 4.84 4.93 -9.42
CA PRO A 416 4.88 6.20 -10.15
C PRO A 416 4.56 7.42 -9.28
N ALA A 417 4.56 8.64 -9.90
CA ALA A 417 4.00 9.84 -9.27
C ALA A 417 2.50 9.64 -8.97
N PRO A 418 1.97 10.30 -7.93
CA PRO A 418 2.61 11.15 -6.92
C PRO A 418 3.50 10.36 -5.96
N ARG A 419 4.68 10.89 -5.63
CA ARG A 419 5.58 10.26 -4.65
C ARG A 419 5.22 10.69 -3.24
N TYR A 420 3.97 10.48 -2.86
CA TYR A 420 3.43 10.90 -1.58
C TYR A 420 3.78 9.94 -0.44
N HIS A 421 3.73 10.46 0.79
CA HIS A 421 3.85 9.67 2.02
C HIS A 421 2.46 9.56 2.67
N ALA A 422 1.90 8.36 2.73
CA ALA A 422 0.51 8.17 3.17
C ALA A 422 0.27 8.61 4.62
N ARG A 423 1.21 8.43 5.55
CA ARG A 423 1.10 8.97 6.92
C ARG A 423 0.91 10.49 6.90
N SER A 424 1.76 11.21 6.18
CA SER A 424 1.68 12.67 6.11
C SER A 424 0.41 13.12 5.38
N ALA A 425 0.05 12.43 4.30
CA ALA A 425 -1.19 12.66 3.57
C ALA A 425 -2.43 12.40 4.43
N ALA A 426 -2.43 11.35 5.25
CA ALA A 426 -3.50 11.00 6.17
C ALA A 426 -3.71 12.07 7.27
N ILE A 427 -2.62 12.63 7.81
CA ILE A 427 -2.68 13.75 8.77
C ILE A 427 -3.37 14.97 8.14
N VAL A 428 -3.01 15.31 6.90
CA VAL A 428 -3.62 16.44 6.19
C VAL A 428 -5.07 16.15 5.82
N LEU A 429 -5.38 14.93 5.36
CA LEU A 429 -6.75 14.50 5.10
C LEU A 429 -7.61 14.63 6.36
N ALA A 430 -7.12 14.12 7.50
CA ALA A 430 -7.80 14.26 8.78
C ALA A 430 -8.05 15.73 9.15
N ALA A 431 -7.05 16.59 8.99
CA ALA A 431 -7.20 18.02 9.25
C ALA A 431 -8.25 18.67 8.36
N MET A 432 -8.37 18.29 7.08
CA MET A 432 -9.39 18.80 6.16
C MET A 432 -10.83 18.42 6.61
N TYR A 433 -10.98 17.28 7.31
CA TYR A 433 -12.27 16.85 7.89
C TYR A 433 -12.48 17.32 9.32
N GLY A 434 -11.51 17.97 9.96
CA GLY A 434 -11.54 18.23 11.41
C GLY A 434 -11.44 16.94 12.25
N ALA A 435 -10.96 15.86 11.65
CA ALA A 435 -10.76 14.56 12.30
C ALA A 435 -9.47 14.53 13.12
N LYS A 436 -9.38 13.58 14.03
CA LYS A 436 -8.19 13.33 14.84
C LYS A 436 -7.29 12.28 14.19
N THR A 437 -5.99 12.35 14.46
CA THR A 437 -5.03 11.35 13.95
C THR A 437 -4.25 10.72 15.10
N LEU A 438 -4.26 9.39 15.16
CA LEU A 438 -3.45 8.60 16.06
C LEU A 438 -2.33 7.92 15.27
N LEU A 439 -1.10 8.19 15.66
CA LEU A 439 0.10 7.54 15.12
C LEU A 439 0.57 6.50 16.11
N GLY A 440 0.52 5.23 15.77
CA GLY A 440 0.89 4.15 16.67
C GLY A 440 2.15 3.42 16.22
N THR A 441 3.05 3.14 17.15
CA THR A 441 4.27 2.37 16.88
C THR A 441 5.03 1.99 18.16
N ALA A 442 5.88 0.98 18.05
CA ALA A 442 6.86 0.66 19.11
C ALA A 442 8.18 1.43 18.92
N THR A 443 8.48 1.85 17.72
CA THR A 443 9.73 2.51 17.33
C THR A 443 9.41 3.71 16.43
N PRO A 444 9.02 4.85 16.99
CA PRO A 444 8.60 6.02 16.21
C PRO A 444 9.62 6.43 15.15
N SER A 445 9.19 7.13 14.11
CA SER A 445 10.13 7.86 13.26
C SER A 445 10.65 9.07 14.02
N ILE A 446 11.93 9.42 13.80
CA ILE A 446 12.56 10.54 14.51
C ILE A 446 11.80 11.84 14.27
N GLU A 447 11.23 12.03 13.07
CA GLU A 447 10.40 13.19 12.76
C GLU A 447 9.09 13.24 13.59
N THR A 448 8.45 12.09 13.79
CA THR A 448 7.24 12.01 14.63
C THR A 448 7.57 12.19 16.09
N TRP A 449 8.64 11.55 16.55
CA TRP A 449 9.15 11.72 17.92
C TRP A 449 9.43 13.18 18.25
N GLN A 450 10.19 13.88 17.38
CA GLN A 450 10.51 15.29 17.57
C GLN A 450 9.24 16.16 17.61
N ASN A 451 8.26 15.91 16.72
CA ASN A 451 7.01 16.65 16.77
C ASN A 451 6.20 16.41 18.06
N ALA A 452 6.30 15.22 18.65
CA ALA A 452 5.66 14.88 19.91
C ALA A 452 6.39 15.54 21.09
N THR A 453 7.72 15.47 21.14
CA THR A 453 8.53 16.10 22.21
C THR A 453 8.51 17.62 22.16
N ASP A 454 8.43 18.23 20.97
CA ASP A 454 8.23 19.67 20.77
C ASP A 454 6.81 20.14 21.14
N GLY A 455 5.92 19.22 21.53
CA GLY A 455 4.53 19.54 21.88
C GLY A 455 3.61 19.90 20.71
N LYS A 456 4.03 19.68 19.47
CA LYS A 456 3.14 19.81 18.29
C LYS A 456 2.11 18.69 18.24
N TYR A 457 2.50 17.48 18.60
CA TYR A 457 1.64 16.31 18.73
C TYR A 457 1.40 16.00 20.21
N GLY A 458 0.32 15.31 20.51
CA GLY A 458 0.15 14.63 21.77
C GLY A 458 1.15 13.48 21.89
N PHE A 459 1.55 13.14 23.09
CA PHE A 459 2.47 12.06 23.34
C PHE A 459 1.96 11.17 24.47
N VAL A 460 1.66 9.92 24.16
CA VAL A 460 1.17 8.91 25.11
C VAL A 460 2.09 7.70 25.03
N GLN A 461 2.48 7.16 26.19
CA GLN A 461 3.36 6.01 26.28
C GLN A 461 2.64 4.81 26.87
N LEU A 462 2.76 3.65 26.22
CA LEU A 462 2.26 2.36 26.72
C LEU A 462 3.48 1.43 26.89
N LYS A 463 4.15 1.55 28.04
CA LYS A 463 5.43 0.89 28.35
C LYS A 463 5.27 -0.58 28.76
N GLU A 464 4.11 -0.94 29.29
CA GLU A 464 3.88 -2.27 29.83
C GLU A 464 3.46 -3.24 28.74
N ARG A 465 4.01 -4.44 28.77
CA ARG A 465 3.54 -5.55 27.92
C ARG A 465 2.31 -6.20 28.51
N TYR A 466 1.43 -6.69 27.64
CA TYR A 466 0.28 -7.48 28.07
C TYR A 466 0.75 -8.73 28.85
N LYS A 467 0.21 -8.94 30.06
CA LYS A 467 0.59 -10.05 30.98
C LYS A 467 2.04 -10.01 31.48
N GLU A 468 2.67 -8.84 31.62
CA GLU A 468 4.01 -8.66 32.21
C GLU A 468 5.13 -9.51 31.56
N ILE A 469 4.96 -9.89 30.30
CA ILE A 469 5.95 -10.70 29.58
C ILE A 469 7.25 -9.90 29.45
N GLN A 470 8.37 -10.46 29.91
CA GLN A 470 9.67 -9.81 29.79
C GLN A 470 10.12 -9.64 28.32
N LEU A 471 10.92 -8.57 28.07
CA LEU A 471 11.58 -8.41 26.79
C LEU A 471 12.54 -9.58 26.53
N PRO A 472 12.71 -10.00 25.26
CA PRO A 472 13.65 -11.07 24.93
C PRO A 472 15.07 -10.68 25.34
N GLU A 473 15.89 -11.67 25.66
CA GLU A 473 17.30 -11.50 25.89
C GLU A 473 18.03 -11.36 24.56
N ILE A 474 18.72 -10.24 24.32
CA ILE A 474 19.50 -10.03 23.11
C ILE A 474 20.96 -10.31 23.41
N ILE A 475 21.51 -11.33 22.76
CA ILE A 475 22.88 -11.80 22.96
C ILE A 475 23.69 -11.41 21.71
N PRO A 476 24.55 -10.39 21.81
CA PRO A 476 25.41 -10.02 20.69
C PRO A 476 26.55 -11.02 20.52
N VAL A 477 26.89 -11.34 19.27
CA VAL A 477 27.97 -12.25 18.93
C VAL A 477 28.93 -11.56 17.96
N ASP A 478 30.20 -11.43 18.37
CA ASP A 478 31.26 -10.93 17.50
C ASP A 478 31.66 -11.98 16.46
N ILE A 479 31.09 -11.84 15.27
CA ILE A 479 31.44 -12.72 14.16
C ILE A 479 32.77 -12.35 13.49
N LYS A 480 33.37 -11.20 13.77
CA LYS A 480 34.70 -10.81 13.27
C LYS A 480 35.77 -11.72 13.88
N GLU A 481 35.72 -11.91 15.21
CA GLU A 481 36.64 -12.81 15.92
C GLU A 481 36.44 -14.28 15.51
N LEU A 482 35.18 -14.71 15.38
CA LEU A 482 34.85 -16.07 14.94
C LEU A 482 35.33 -16.35 13.53
N HIS A 483 35.23 -15.40 12.61
CA HIS A 483 35.78 -15.52 11.25
C HIS A 483 37.31 -15.62 11.27
N ARG A 484 37.97 -14.76 12.08
CA ARG A 484 39.43 -14.79 12.24
C ARG A 484 39.91 -16.16 12.77
N LYS A 485 39.18 -16.72 13.73
CA LYS A 485 39.49 -18.04 14.34
C LYS A 485 38.98 -19.21 13.50
N LYS A 486 38.34 -18.98 12.35
CA LYS A 486 37.71 -20.02 11.48
C LYS A 486 36.72 -20.92 12.23
N ARG A 487 35.95 -20.32 13.19
CA ARG A 487 34.98 -21.04 14.03
C ARG A 487 33.53 -20.89 13.54
N MET A 488 33.28 -20.12 12.51
CA MET A 488 31.94 -20.00 11.92
C MET A 488 31.51 -21.30 11.26
N VAL A 489 30.23 -21.67 11.43
CA VAL A 489 29.58 -22.78 10.75
C VAL A 489 28.76 -22.21 9.59
N GLY A 490 29.38 -22.12 8.41
CA GLY A 490 28.75 -21.39 7.29
C GLY A 490 28.54 -19.92 7.62
N GLN A 491 27.27 -19.49 7.68
CA GLN A 491 26.87 -18.13 8.04
C GLN A 491 26.51 -17.98 9.54
N PHE A 492 26.56 -19.05 10.31
CA PHE A 492 26.07 -19.12 11.66
C PHE A 492 27.21 -19.16 12.68
N SER A 493 27.05 -18.43 13.78
CA SER A 493 27.92 -18.57 14.93
C SER A 493 27.65 -19.91 15.64
N PRO A 494 28.64 -20.52 16.29
CA PRO A 494 28.44 -21.73 17.05
C PRO A 494 27.34 -21.60 18.12
N LEU A 495 27.25 -20.42 18.74
CA LEU A 495 26.24 -20.12 19.74
C LEU A 495 24.83 -20.14 19.15
N LEU A 496 24.62 -19.55 17.96
CA LEU A 496 23.33 -19.62 17.28
C LEU A 496 22.94 -21.05 16.93
N VAL A 497 23.89 -21.84 16.38
CA VAL A 497 23.65 -23.25 16.05
C VAL A 497 23.28 -24.05 17.29
N GLN A 498 23.96 -23.81 18.41
CA GLN A 498 23.65 -24.46 19.68
C GLN A 498 22.21 -24.15 20.14
N TYR A 499 21.83 -22.90 20.20
CA TYR A 499 20.48 -22.51 20.65
C TYR A 499 19.39 -22.96 19.67
N MET A 500 19.67 -22.99 18.37
CA MET A 500 18.74 -23.58 17.39
C MET A 500 18.51 -25.06 17.69
N LYS A 501 19.60 -25.82 17.95
CA LYS A 501 19.48 -27.24 18.29
C LYS A 501 18.66 -27.45 19.56
N GLU A 502 18.96 -26.70 20.63
CA GLU A 502 18.19 -26.75 21.89
C GLU A 502 16.71 -26.46 21.68
N ALA A 503 16.37 -25.47 20.85
CA ALA A 503 14.98 -25.11 20.54
C ALA A 503 14.26 -26.23 19.78
N LEU A 504 14.90 -26.78 18.75
CA LEU A 504 14.32 -27.86 17.93
C LEU A 504 14.10 -29.14 18.74
N GLU A 505 15.03 -29.50 19.66
CA GLU A 505 14.88 -30.61 20.59
C GLU A 505 13.67 -30.44 21.53
N GLN A 506 13.34 -29.17 21.87
CA GLN A 506 12.17 -28.80 22.69
C GLN A 506 10.89 -28.60 21.85
N LYS A 507 10.94 -28.87 20.55
CA LYS A 507 9.86 -28.60 19.59
C LYS A 507 9.40 -27.13 19.56
N GLU A 508 10.34 -26.23 19.84
CA GLU A 508 10.16 -24.79 19.71
C GLU A 508 10.61 -24.31 18.32
N GLN A 509 10.07 -23.17 17.88
CA GLN A 509 10.32 -22.64 16.57
C GLN A 509 11.44 -21.59 16.55
N VAL A 510 12.09 -21.48 15.42
CA VAL A 510 13.19 -20.55 15.17
C VAL A 510 12.85 -19.61 14.01
N ILE A 511 13.18 -18.33 14.17
CA ILE A 511 13.18 -17.36 13.07
C ILE A 511 14.62 -16.94 12.76
N LEU A 512 15.01 -17.04 11.50
CA LEU A 512 16.27 -16.52 10.99
C LEU A 512 16.02 -15.30 10.11
N PHE A 513 16.50 -14.17 10.57
CA PHE A 513 16.32 -12.89 9.90
C PHE A 513 17.57 -12.52 9.09
N GLN A 514 17.36 -12.27 7.79
CA GLN A 514 18.37 -11.73 6.89
C GLN A 514 17.83 -10.49 6.17
N ASN A 515 18.43 -9.34 6.40
CA ASN A 515 18.04 -8.13 5.66
C ASN A 515 18.58 -8.17 4.23
N ARG A 516 17.67 -8.34 3.25
CA ARG A 516 18.00 -8.35 1.81
C ARG A 516 17.65 -7.07 1.08
N ARG A 517 16.89 -6.16 1.68
CA ARG A 517 16.41 -4.95 0.98
C ARG A 517 17.49 -3.89 0.88
N GLY A 518 17.70 -3.42 -0.36
CA GLY A 518 18.58 -2.31 -0.69
C GLY A 518 20.00 -2.75 -1.00
N PHE A 519 20.16 -3.46 -2.11
CA PHE A 519 21.46 -3.78 -2.69
C PHE A 519 22.08 -2.49 -3.27
N ALA A 520 22.57 -1.60 -2.40
CA ALA A 520 23.69 -0.78 -2.77
C ALA A 520 24.91 -1.69 -2.61
N PRO A 521 25.65 -2.01 -3.67
CA PRO A 521 26.84 -2.81 -3.57
C PRO A 521 27.84 -2.12 -2.65
N MET A 522 28.05 -2.71 -1.49
CA MET A 522 28.86 -2.16 -0.41
C MET A 522 30.11 -3.03 -0.27
N ILE A 523 31.26 -2.37 -0.18
CA ILE A 523 32.51 -3.05 0.10
C ILE A 523 32.68 -3.23 1.61
N GLU A 524 33.11 -4.40 2.00
CA GLU A 524 33.47 -4.70 3.39
C GLU A 524 34.77 -5.48 3.42
N CYS A 525 35.63 -5.15 4.37
CA CYS A 525 36.83 -5.96 4.64
C CYS A 525 36.41 -7.27 5.34
N ARG A 526 36.73 -8.40 4.72
CA ARG A 526 36.41 -9.73 5.26
C ARG A 526 37.04 -9.99 6.63
N THR A 527 38.23 -9.41 6.86
CA THR A 527 39.01 -9.63 8.08
C THR A 527 38.51 -8.81 9.25
N CYS A 528 38.33 -7.48 9.09
CA CYS A 528 38.05 -6.57 10.21
C CYS A 528 36.66 -5.97 10.18
N GLY A 529 35.89 -6.16 9.11
CA GLY A 529 34.57 -5.54 8.98
C GLY A 529 34.59 -4.06 8.60
N TRP A 530 35.73 -3.51 8.24
CA TRP A 530 35.81 -2.11 7.81
C TRP A 530 34.95 -1.87 6.57
N VAL A 531 34.18 -0.76 6.62
CA VAL A 531 33.32 -0.31 5.51
C VAL A 531 33.68 1.14 5.18
N PRO A 532 33.88 1.47 3.88
CA PRO A 532 34.20 2.83 3.49
C PRO A 532 33.07 3.82 3.79
N LYS A 533 33.37 4.88 4.53
CA LYS A 533 32.44 5.96 4.86
C LYS A 533 32.75 7.25 4.12
N CYS A 534 31.75 8.09 3.90
CA CYS A 534 31.92 9.41 3.33
C CYS A 534 32.55 10.38 4.34
N LYS A 535 33.46 11.24 3.88
CA LYS A 535 34.09 12.26 4.74
C LYS A 535 33.14 13.43 5.07
N ASN A 536 32.18 13.70 4.19
CA ASN A 536 31.28 14.85 4.27
C ASN A 536 29.86 14.49 4.77
N CYS A 537 29.56 13.17 4.86
CA CYS A 537 28.26 12.67 5.27
C CYS A 537 28.48 11.42 6.09
N ASP A 538 27.83 11.26 7.23
CA ASP A 538 27.99 10.04 8.01
C ASP A 538 27.20 8.87 7.41
N VAL A 539 27.58 8.47 6.18
CA VAL A 539 27.00 7.36 5.44
C VAL A 539 28.06 6.51 4.78
N SER A 540 27.78 5.23 4.63
CA SER A 540 28.64 4.32 3.88
C SER A 540 28.63 4.67 2.39
N LEU A 541 29.73 4.38 1.69
CA LEU A 541 29.87 4.63 0.27
C LEU A 541 29.38 3.45 -0.56
N THR A 542 28.76 3.74 -1.69
CA THR A 542 28.31 2.74 -2.64
C THR A 542 29.43 2.43 -3.63
N TYR A 543 29.69 1.13 -3.86
CA TYR A 543 30.67 0.69 -4.81
C TYR A 543 30.10 0.54 -6.22
N HIS A 544 30.70 1.23 -7.19
CA HIS A 544 30.34 1.15 -8.60
C HIS A 544 31.35 0.27 -9.36
N LYS A 545 31.00 -0.99 -9.57
CA LYS A 545 31.89 -2.00 -10.19
C LYS A 545 32.39 -1.57 -11.58
N GLY A 546 31.52 -0.92 -12.40
CA GLY A 546 31.87 -0.51 -13.76
C GLY A 546 33.01 0.52 -13.85
N ILE A 547 33.19 1.35 -12.82
CA ILE A 547 34.21 2.41 -12.75
C ILE A 547 35.20 2.19 -11.62
N ASN A 548 35.07 1.10 -10.88
CA ASN A 548 35.89 0.72 -9.71
C ASN A 548 36.05 1.85 -8.67
N GLN A 549 34.93 2.55 -8.38
CA GLN A 549 34.93 3.70 -7.48
C GLN A 549 33.87 3.55 -6.38
N LEU A 550 34.18 4.19 -5.27
CA LEU A 550 33.30 4.33 -4.10
C LEU A 550 32.68 5.72 -4.11
N THR A 551 31.36 5.86 -4.14
CA THR A 551 30.66 7.12 -4.28
C THR A 551 29.63 7.33 -3.19
N CYS A 552 29.59 8.53 -2.62
CA CYS A 552 28.51 8.99 -1.75
C CYS A 552 27.34 9.51 -2.59
N HIS A 553 26.17 8.90 -2.48
CA HIS A 553 24.97 9.33 -3.20
C HIS A 553 24.27 10.57 -2.61
N TYR A 554 24.82 11.15 -1.53
CA TYR A 554 24.30 12.37 -0.89
C TYR A 554 25.07 13.61 -1.27
N CYS A 555 26.40 13.54 -1.35
CA CYS A 555 27.23 14.70 -1.67
C CYS A 555 28.12 14.53 -2.90
N GLY A 556 28.08 13.35 -3.54
CA GLY A 556 28.90 13.06 -4.71
C GLY A 556 30.38 12.78 -4.41
N TYR A 557 30.80 12.79 -3.13
CA TYR A 557 32.18 12.47 -2.78
C TYR A 557 32.56 11.08 -3.27
N THR A 558 33.63 11.02 -4.07
CA THR A 558 34.07 9.78 -4.74
C THR A 558 35.55 9.56 -4.52
N TYR A 559 35.96 8.31 -4.26
CA TYR A 559 37.36 7.90 -4.32
C TYR A 559 37.52 6.46 -4.83
N GLN A 560 38.75 6.12 -5.23
CA GLN A 560 39.04 4.79 -5.76
C GLN A 560 39.02 3.74 -4.67
N LEU A 561 38.59 2.53 -4.98
CA LEU A 561 38.66 1.39 -4.07
C LEU A 561 40.13 1.16 -3.66
N PRO A 562 40.47 1.19 -2.38
CA PRO A 562 41.82 0.91 -1.91
C PRO A 562 42.21 -0.54 -2.20
N LYS A 563 43.50 -0.78 -2.47
CA LYS A 563 44.03 -2.13 -2.75
C LYS A 563 44.07 -2.99 -1.47
N ALA A 564 44.17 -2.36 -0.31
CA ALA A 564 44.17 -3.02 0.98
C ALA A 564 43.28 -2.22 1.96
N CYS A 565 42.78 -2.87 2.98
CA CYS A 565 41.94 -2.27 4.00
C CYS A 565 42.72 -1.23 4.80
N PRO A 566 42.27 0.04 4.88
CA PRO A 566 42.97 1.07 5.67
C PRO A 566 42.99 0.80 7.16
N ALA A 567 42.14 -0.11 7.66
CA ALA A 567 42.03 -0.40 9.10
C ALA A 567 42.89 -1.58 9.56
N CYS A 568 43.13 -2.59 8.67
CA CYS A 568 43.85 -3.80 9.08
C CYS A 568 44.82 -4.33 8.00
N GLU A 569 45.04 -3.56 6.92
CA GLU A 569 45.90 -3.91 5.78
C GLU A 569 45.53 -5.18 5.02
N GLY A 570 44.40 -5.83 5.38
CA GLY A 570 43.90 -7.01 4.68
C GLY A 570 43.51 -6.73 3.25
N THR A 571 43.84 -7.61 2.31
CA THR A 571 43.59 -7.43 0.87
C THR A 571 42.21 -7.97 0.43
N GLU A 572 41.51 -8.69 1.30
CA GLU A 572 40.19 -9.26 0.98
C GLU A 572 39.05 -8.25 1.20
N LEU A 573 38.91 -7.33 0.23
CA LEU A 573 37.78 -6.43 0.17
C LEU A 573 36.69 -7.05 -0.71
N VAL A 574 35.57 -7.44 -0.08
CA VAL A 574 34.51 -8.20 -0.75
C VAL A 574 33.25 -7.38 -0.89
N ASN A 575 32.57 -7.55 -2.02
CA ASN A 575 31.23 -7.06 -2.23
C ASN A 575 30.23 -8.07 -1.65
N ARG A 576 29.41 -7.65 -0.67
CA ARG A 576 28.55 -8.58 0.06
C ARG A 576 27.08 -8.50 -0.28
N GLY A 577 26.50 -9.69 -0.42
CA GLY A 577 25.09 -9.97 -0.44
C GLY A 577 24.81 -11.47 -0.51
N PHE A 578 24.29 -12.04 0.57
CA PHE A 578 23.85 -13.43 0.59
C PHE A 578 22.34 -13.51 0.44
N GLY A 579 21.82 -14.40 -0.42
CA GLY A 579 20.40 -14.66 -0.59
C GLY A 579 19.85 -15.58 0.50
N THR A 580 18.54 -15.47 0.79
CA THR A 580 17.80 -16.38 1.67
C THR A 580 17.85 -17.84 1.22
N GLU A 581 18.04 -18.08 -0.09
CA GLU A 581 18.22 -19.42 -0.66
C GLU A 581 19.44 -20.14 -0.08
N LYS A 582 20.58 -19.47 -0.07
CA LYS A 582 21.79 -20.06 0.48
C LYS A 582 21.68 -20.37 1.98
N ILE A 583 20.96 -19.50 2.72
CA ILE A 583 20.71 -19.75 4.14
C ILE A 583 19.84 -20.98 4.32
N GLU A 584 18.81 -21.15 3.47
CA GLU A 584 17.96 -22.34 3.46
C GLU A 584 18.75 -23.61 3.18
N ASP A 585 19.63 -23.58 2.18
CA ASP A 585 20.50 -24.73 1.82
C ASP A 585 21.45 -25.06 2.98
N ASP A 586 22.12 -24.07 3.57
CA ASP A 586 23.04 -24.27 4.70
C ASP A 586 22.29 -24.84 5.95
N ILE A 587 21.05 -24.40 6.20
CA ILE A 587 20.22 -24.89 7.31
C ILE A 587 19.77 -26.34 7.07
N LYS A 588 19.35 -26.69 5.86
CA LYS A 588 18.97 -28.08 5.51
C LYS A 588 20.13 -29.07 5.67
N ILE A 589 21.37 -28.62 5.47
CA ILE A 589 22.56 -29.43 5.72
C ILE A 589 22.80 -29.59 7.23
N LEU A 590 22.62 -28.54 8.03
CA LEU A 590 22.86 -28.54 9.48
C LEU A 590 21.75 -29.26 10.28
N PHE A 591 20.52 -29.14 9.83
CA PHE A 591 19.32 -29.69 10.48
C PHE A 591 18.44 -30.41 9.45
N PRO A 592 18.84 -31.57 8.94
CA PRO A 592 18.16 -32.25 7.85
C PRO A 592 16.75 -32.74 8.21
N GLU A 593 16.44 -32.87 9.50
CA GLU A 593 15.11 -33.29 9.98
C GLU A 593 14.14 -32.13 10.22
N ALA A 594 14.65 -30.89 10.24
CA ALA A 594 13.81 -29.72 10.51
C ALA A 594 13.03 -29.30 9.26
N ALA A 595 11.76 -28.99 9.46
CA ALA A 595 10.92 -28.39 8.44
C ALA A 595 11.27 -26.91 8.27
N VAL A 596 11.86 -26.54 7.12
CA VAL A 596 12.33 -25.18 6.83
C VAL A 596 11.43 -24.51 5.81
N ALA A 597 10.99 -23.29 6.09
CA ALA A 597 10.29 -22.45 5.13
C ALA A 597 11.01 -21.10 4.92
N ARG A 598 10.86 -20.56 3.71
CA ARG A 598 11.42 -19.28 3.32
C ARG A 598 10.30 -18.28 3.06
N MET A 599 10.40 -17.07 3.64
CA MET A 599 9.48 -15.97 3.47
C MET A 599 10.20 -14.74 2.89
N ASP A 600 10.23 -14.65 1.57
CA ASP A 600 10.78 -13.52 0.82
C ASP A 600 9.89 -13.17 -0.39
N LEU A 601 10.29 -12.15 -1.18
CA LEU A 601 9.53 -11.72 -2.34
C LEU A 601 9.32 -12.81 -3.39
N ASP A 602 10.24 -13.76 -3.49
CA ASP A 602 10.16 -14.80 -4.51
C ASP A 602 9.17 -15.90 -4.10
N THR A 603 9.15 -16.28 -2.82
CA THR A 603 8.24 -17.29 -2.27
C THR A 603 6.84 -16.76 -1.96
N THR A 604 6.68 -15.43 -1.81
CA THR A 604 5.41 -14.78 -1.41
C THR A 604 4.79 -13.94 -2.52
N ARG A 605 5.01 -14.31 -3.79
CA ARG A 605 4.46 -13.56 -4.95
C ARG A 605 2.94 -13.55 -4.99
N THR A 606 2.27 -14.58 -4.47
CA THR A 606 0.82 -14.66 -4.37
C THR A 606 0.36 -14.55 -2.92
N ARG A 607 -0.83 -13.99 -2.71
CA ARG A 607 -1.45 -13.91 -1.38
C ARG A 607 -1.60 -15.28 -0.74
N SER A 608 -2.06 -16.27 -1.50
CA SER A 608 -2.25 -17.63 -1.01
C SER A 608 -0.96 -18.30 -0.56
N ALA A 609 0.16 -18.06 -1.27
CA ALA A 609 1.48 -18.60 -0.87
C ALA A 609 1.95 -17.96 0.45
N TYR A 610 1.77 -16.65 0.60
CA TYR A 610 2.09 -15.93 1.83
C TYR A 610 1.27 -16.43 3.02
N GLU A 611 -0.06 -16.50 2.85
CA GLU A 611 -0.98 -16.98 3.90
C GLU A 611 -0.70 -18.43 4.29
N LYS A 612 -0.34 -19.28 3.32
CA LYS A 612 0.03 -20.69 3.58
C LYS A 612 1.30 -20.80 4.43
N ILE A 613 2.36 -20.07 4.11
CA ILE A 613 3.61 -20.10 4.89
C ILE A 613 3.34 -19.69 6.34
N ILE A 614 2.53 -18.66 6.56
CA ILE A 614 2.18 -18.20 7.90
C ILE A 614 1.38 -19.28 8.64
N ALA A 615 0.33 -19.79 8.01
CA ALA A 615 -0.52 -20.81 8.62
C ALA A 615 0.25 -22.10 8.96
N ASP A 616 1.14 -22.55 8.08
CA ASP A 616 1.97 -23.74 8.32
C ASP A 616 2.96 -23.50 9.49
N PHE A 617 3.48 -22.27 9.62
CA PHE A 617 4.35 -21.90 10.74
C PHE A 617 3.56 -21.79 12.05
N GLU A 618 2.40 -21.15 12.07
CA GLU A 618 1.51 -21.06 13.23
C GLU A 618 1.04 -22.43 13.75
N GLN A 619 0.80 -23.36 12.83
CA GLN A 619 0.37 -24.73 13.15
C GLN A 619 1.53 -25.64 13.59
N GLY A 620 2.76 -25.14 13.64
CA GLY A 620 3.93 -25.93 14.01
C GLY A 620 4.36 -26.95 12.94
N LYS A 621 3.92 -26.80 11.69
CA LYS A 621 4.35 -27.64 10.56
C LYS A 621 5.72 -27.22 9.99
N THR A 622 6.15 -26.02 10.35
CA THR A 622 7.46 -25.45 9.99
C THR A 622 8.21 -25.15 11.28
N ASP A 623 9.45 -25.65 11.39
CA ASP A 623 10.27 -25.47 12.58
C ASP A 623 11.16 -24.23 12.47
N ILE A 624 11.70 -23.96 11.28
CA ILE A 624 12.60 -22.83 11.02
C ILE A 624 12.03 -21.96 9.91
N LEU A 625 11.77 -20.69 10.23
CA LEU A 625 11.33 -19.70 9.26
C LEU A 625 12.50 -18.76 8.91
N ILE A 626 12.93 -18.80 7.67
CA ILE A 626 13.97 -17.90 7.15
C ILE A 626 13.28 -16.75 6.42
N GLY A 627 13.57 -15.51 6.81
CA GLY A 627 12.89 -14.42 6.16
C GLY A 627 13.64 -13.09 6.14
N THR A 628 13.10 -12.19 5.33
CA THR A 628 13.51 -10.80 5.23
C THR A 628 12.61 -9.91 6.11
N GLN A 629 12.50 -8.63 5.81
CA GLN A 629 11.61 -7.72 6.53
C GLN A 629 10.14 -8.18 6.64
N MET A 630 9.73 -9.21 5.89
CA MET A 630 8.37 -9.75 5.95
C MET A 630 8.09 -10.48 7.27
N VAL A 631 9.09 -11.13 7.87
CA VAL A 631 8.93 -11.85 9.16
C VAL A 631 8.91 -10.91 10.37
N SER A 632 9.34 -9.65 10.20
CA SER A 632 9.37 -8.69 11.30
C SER A 632 8.01 -8.02 11.59
N LYS A 633 7.01 -8.16 10.69
CA LYS A 633 5.83 -7.29 10.67
C LYS A 633 4.51 -8.04 10.79
N GLY A 634 3.63 -7.54 11.68
CA GLY A 634 2.22 -7.91 11.72
C GLY A 634 1.92 -9.40 12.02
N LEU A 635 2.91 -10.18 12.42
CA LEU A 635 2.78 -11.60 12.71
C LEU A 635 2.95 -11.85 14.20
N ASP A 636 2.15 -12.73 14.73
CA ASP A 636 2.18 -13.11 16.15
C ASP A 636 2.35 -14.62 16.26
N PHE A 637 3.52 -15.07 16.73
CA PHE A 637 3.87 -16.48 16.83
C PHE A 637 4.12 -16.87 18.30
N ASP A 638 3.36 -17.83 18.79
CA ASP A 638 3.40 -18.23 20.19
C ASP A 638 4.56 -19.16 20.55
N HIS A 639 5.12 -19.87 19.58
CA HIS A 639 6.11 -20.94 19.80
C HIS A 639 7.56 -20.56 19.43
N VAL A 640 7.81 -19.30 19.07
CA VAL A 640 9.15 -18.85 18.69
C VAL A 640 9.97 -18.53 19.93
N SER A 641 10.98 -19.33 20.18
CA SER A 641 11.92 -19.14 21.31
C SER A 641 13.22 -18.46 20.89
N ILE A 642 13.69 -18.73 19.68
CA ILE A 642 14.97 -18.23 19.18
C ILE A 642 14.74 -17.37 17.92
N VAL A 643 15.40 -16.22 17.92
CA VAL A 643 15.50 -15.36 16.73
C VAL A 643 16.99 -15.13 16.43
N GLY A 644 17.41 -15.48 15.21
CA GLY A 644 18.76 -15.22 14.73
C GLY A 644 18.80 -14.03 13.78
N ILE A 645 19.46 -12.94 14.15
CA ILE A 645 19.77 -11.81 13.25
C ILE A 645 21.15 -12.11 12.66
N LEU A 646 21.19 -12.55 11.40
CA LEU A 646 22.40 -13.15 10.79
C LEU A 646 23.48 -12.12 10.45
N ASN A 647 23.11 -10.87 10.16
CA ASN A 647 24.07 -9.84 9.83
C ASN A 647 23.51 -8.44 10.11
N ALA A 648 23.77 -7.88 11.28
CA ALA A 648 23.34 -6.53 11.66
C ALA A 648 24.10 -5.45 10.89
N ASP A 649 25.36 -5.72 10.49
CA ASP A 649 26.22 -4.73 9.82
C ASP A 649 25.66 -4.28 8.47
N THR A 650 24.91 -5.13 7.77
CA THR A 650 24.25 -4.75 6.49
C THR A 650 23.19 -3.66 6.68
N MET A 651 22.59 -3.56 7.86
CA MET A 651 21.62 -2.51 8.20
C MET A 651 22.34 -1.24 8.63
N LEU A 652 23.37 -1.36 9.47
CA LEU A 652 24.14 -0.24 9.99
C LEU A 652 24.92 0.51 8.90
N ASN A 653 25.49 -0.24 7.95
CA ASN A 653 26.37 0.31 6.91
C ASN A 653 25.63 0.66 5.61
N TYR A 654 24.29 0.70 5.63
CA TYR A 654 23.53 1.13 4.46
C TYR A 654 23.80 2.62 4.17
N PRO A 655 24.08 3.04 2.93
CA PRO A 655 24.48 4.40 2.60
C PRO A 655 23.30 5.39 2.59
N ASP A 656 22.64 5.54 3.73
CA ASP A 656 21.52 6.44 3.98
C ASP A 656 21.68 7.08 5.37
N PHE A 657 21.35 8.35 5.52
CA PHE A 657 21.42 9.02 6.82
C PHE A 657 20.42 8.44 7.85
N ARG A 658 19.40 7.70 7.40
CA ARG A 658 18.46 6.97 8.26
C ARG A 658 18.90 5.54 8.59
N SER A 659 20.11 5.13 8.20
CA SER A 659 20.56 3.74 8.38
C SER A 659 20.51 3.29 9.83
N TYR A 660 20.93 4.11 10.75
CA TYR A 660 20.94 3.81 12.18
C TYR A 660 19.54 3.74 12.78
N GLU A 661 18.67 4.70 12.47
CA GLU A 661 17.26 4.68 12.85
C GLU A 661 16.58 3.39 12.33
N ARG A 662 16.75 3.08 11.05
CA ARG A 662 16.15 1.88 10.45
C ARG A 662 16.73 0.58 11.01
N ALA A 663 18.04 0.56 11.28
CA ALA A 663 18.69 -0.60 11.89
C ALA A 663 18.12 -0.87 13.28
N PHE A 664 18.02 0.17 14.12
CA PHE A 664 17.39 0.07 15.43
C PHE A 664 15.95 -0.44 15.33
N GLN A 665 15.11 0.24 14.53
CA GLN A 665 13.70 -0.11 14.35
C GLN A 665 13.52 -1.57 13.91
N LEU A 666 14.31 -1.99 12.93
CA LEU A 666 14.18 -3.33 12.37
C LEU A 666 14.68 -4.41 13.36
N MET A 667 15.82 -4.18 14.03
CA MET A 667 16.35 -5.11 15.03
C MET A 667 15.41 -5.23 16.22
N ALA A 668 14.85 -4.13 16.71
CA ALA A 668 13.89 -4.12 17.82
C ALA A 668 12.58 -4.84 17.43
N GLN A 669 12.08 -4.64 16.21
CA GLN A 669 10.88 -5.34 15.72
C GLN A 669 11.11 -6.85 15.60
N VAL A 670 12.24 -7.25 15.02
CA VAL A 670 12.59 -8.67 14.85
C VAL A 670 12.82 -9.32 16.22
N ALA A 671 13.53 -8.62 17.11
CA ALA A 671 13.72 -9.08 18.48
C ALA A 671 12.39 -9.29 19.21
N GLY A 672 11.44 -8.39 19.02
CA GLY A 672 10.10 -8.50 19.59
C GLY A 672 9.30 -9.74 19.17
N ARG A 673 9.78 -10.55 18.22
CA ARG A 673 9.17 -11.83 17.82
C ARG A 673 9.58 -13.00 18.70
N ALA A 674 10.68 -12.89 19.44
CA ALA A 674 11.12 -13.93 20.35
C ALA A 674 10.37 -13.85 21.70
N GLY A 675 9.93 -15.01 22.19
CA GLY A 675 9.37 -15.21 23.53
C GLY A 675 7.94 -14.70 23.70
N ARG A 676 7.03 -15.65 24.01
CA ARG A 676 5.65 -15.40 24.44
C ARG A 676 5.17 -16.56 25.30
N LYS A 677 4.07 -16.35 26.03
CA LYS A 677 3.42 -17.40 26.89
C LYS A 677 4.38 -18.12 27.84
N ASN A 678 4.90 -17.37 28.83
CA ASN A 678 5.61 -17.90 29.99
C ASN A 678 7.12 -18.19 29.83
N LYS A 679 7.73 -17.92 28.65
CA LYS A 679 9.17 -18.12 28.47
C LYS A 679 9.81 -16.89 27.83
N ARG A 680 10.88 -16.37 28.43
CA ARG A 680 11.68 -15.30 27.85
C ARG A 680 12.39 -15.83 26.61
N GLY A 681 12.15 -15.21 25.44
CA GLY A 681 12.83 -15.56 24.20
C GLY A 681 14.27 -15.06 24.15
N ARG A 682 15.07 -15.64 23.25
CA ARG A 682 16.46 -15.23 23.01
C ARG A 682 16.65 -14.75 21.59
N VAL A 683 17.43 -13.70 21.43
CA VAL A 683 17.81 -13.14 20.14
C VAL A 683 19.32 -13.20 19.99
N ILE A 684 19.80 -13.93 19.03
CA ILE A 684 21.23 -14.01 18.72
C ILE A 684 21.54 -13.00 17.63
N LEU A 685 22.23 -11.92 18.00
CA LEU A 685 22.55 -10.82 17.10
C LEU A 685 24.00 -10.95 16.64
N GLN A 686 24.20 -11.39 15.40
CA GLN A 686 25.51 -11.53 14.80
C GLN A 686 25.97 -10.20 14.17
N THR A 687 27.12 -9.71 14.60
CA THR A 687 27.70 -8.46 14.09
C THR A 687 29.23 -8.49 14.15
N LYS A 688 29.87 -7.75 13.27
CA LYS A 688 31.31 -7.48 13.34
C LYS A 688 31.63 -6.21 14.12
N SER A 689 30.62 -5.41 14.37
CA SER A 689 30.69 -4.08 15.01
C SER A 689 30.01 -4.13 16.38
N ILE A 690 30.48 -5.03 17.26
CA ILE A 690 29.83 -5.29 18.55
C ILE A 690 29.79 -4.05 19.45
N ASP A 691 30.80 -3.18 19.34
CA ASP A 691 30.91 -1.95 20.13
C ASP A 691 30.17 -0.76 19.54
N HIS A 692 29.39 -0.99 18.45
CA HIS A 692 28.64 0.09 17.80
C HIS A 692 27.51 0.58 18.72
N PRO A 693 27.32 1.91 18.93
CA PRO A 693 26.33 2.46 19.86
C PRO A 693 24.91 1.90 19.62
N ILE A 694 24.49 1.79 18.36
CA ILE A 694 23.16 1.24 18.01
C ILE A 694 22.98 -0.20 18.50
N ILE A 695 24.04 -1.02 18.52
CA ILE A 695 23.95 -2.39 19.04
C ILE A 695 23.65 -2.36 20.54
N HIS A 696 24.36 -1.53 21.30
CA HIS A 696 24.12 -1.37 22.74
C HIS A 696 22.72 -0.82 23.02
N GLN A 697 22.27 0.18 22.25
CA GLN A 697 20.93 0.77 22.37
C GLN A 697 19.82 -0.26 22.07
N VAL A 698 20.02 -1.13 21.08
CA VAL A 698 19.07 -2.21 20.77
C VAL A 698 19.03 -3.24 21.91
N ILE A 699 20.18 -3.63 22.47
CA ILE A 699 20.26 -4.57 23.59
C ILE A 699 19.55 -3.99 24.81
N ALA A 700 19.78 -2.71 25.11
CA ALA A 700 19.14 -2.00 26.24
C ALA A 700 17.67 -1.64 25.93
N ASN A 701 17.22 -1.77 24.69
CA ASN A 701 15.94 -1.24 24.20
C ASN A 701 15.78 0.26 24.47
N ASP A 702 16.90 1.00 24.39
CA ASP A 702 16.94 2.43 24.66
C ASP A 702 16.72 3.25 23.39
N TYR A 703 15.44 3.49 23.10
CA TYR A 703 15.02 4.29 21.95
C TYR A 703 15.38 5.76 22.13
N GLU A 704 15.30 6.30 23.34
CA GLU A 704 15.51 7.71 23.64
C GLU A 704 16.97 8.13 23.42
N ASP A 705 17.93 7.31 23.87
CA ASP A 705 19.35 7.56 23.64
C ASP A 705 19.70 7.49 22.14
N MET A 706 19.13 6.48 21.43
CA MET A 706 19.31 6.39 19.98
C MET A 706 18.82 7.65 19.26
N VAL A 707 17.63 8.13 19.61
CA VAL A 707 17.07 9.35 19.00
C VAL A 707 17.90 10.58 19.32
N GLY A 708 18.35 10.73 20.57
CA GLY A 708 19.20 11.84 21.00
C GLY A 708 20.48 11.96 20.17
N GLY A 709 21.19 10.83 19.99
CA GLY A 709 22.38 10.75 19.14
C GLY A 709 22.08 11.11 17.68
N GLN A 710 20.98 10.54 17.14
CA GLN A 710 20.62 10.80 15.75
C GLN A 710 20.15 12.24 15.51
N LEU A 711 19.46 12.86 16.44
CA LEU A 711 19.05 14.26 16.31
C LEU A 711 20.25 15.20 16.25
N ALA A 712 21.27 14.99 17.09
CA ALA A 712 22.50 15.77 17.06
C ALA A 712 23.22 15.68 15.71
N GLU A 713 23.38 14.46 15.17
CA GLU A 713 23.97 14.25 13.85
C GLU A 713 23.14 14.91 12.72
N ARG A 714 21.81 14.76 12.74
CA ARG A 714 20.93 15.31 11.74
C ARG A 714 20.92 16.84 11.74
N GLN A 715 21.05 17.47 12.89
CA GLN A 715 21.19 18.89 13.01
C GLN A 715 22.51 19.35 12.38
N MET A 716 23.62 18.69 12.71
CA MET A 716 24.95 19.00 12.18
C MET A 716 25.01 18.87 10.65
N PHE A 717 24.40 17.81 10.09
CA PHE A 717 24.46 17.53 8.65
C PHE A 717 23.26 18.06 7.86
N HIS A 718 22.41 18.86 8.47
CA HIS A 718 21.24 19.47 7.81
C HIS A 718 20.27 18.43 7.22
N TYR A 719 19.83 17.49 8.05
CA TYR A 719 18.85 16.47 7.71
C TYR A 719 17.49 16.66 8.42
N PRO A 720 16.42 15.98 7.96
CA PRO A 720 15.14 15.94 8.70
C PRO A 720 15.34 15.41 10.14
N PRO A 721 14.67 15.99 11.16
CA PRO A 721 13.51 16.89 11.06
C PRO A 721 13.86 18.38 10.89
N TYR A 722 15.11 18.79 10.94
CA TYR A 722 15.52 20.20 10.88
C TYR A 722 15.46 20.81 9.47
N TYR A 723 15.66 19.96 8.46
CA TYR A 723 15.60 20.32 7.05
C TYR A 723 14.63 19.41 6.31
N ARG A 724 14.06 19.91 5.23
CA ARG A 724 13.33 19.11 4.25
C ARG A 724 14.25 18.80 3.09
N LEU A 725 14.12 17.59 2.56
CA LEU A 725 14.87 17.15 1.39
C LEU A 725 13.98 17.14 0.16
N VAL A 726 14.47 17.67 -0.92
CA VAL A 726 13.87 17.55 -2.24
C VAL A 726 14.92 16.95 -3.18
N TYR A 727 14.65 15.75 -3.69
CA TYR A 727 15.45 15.14 -4.72
C TYR A 727 14.90 15.56 -6.09
N VAL A 728 15.77 16.14 -6.91
CA VAL A 728 15.49 16.49 -8.31
C VAL A 728 16.14 15.45 -9.18
N TYR A 729 15.35 14.62 -9.81
CA TYR A 729 15.80 13.60 -10.74
C TYR A 729 15.71 14.08 -12.15
N LEU A 730 16.77 13.84 -12.91
CA LEU A 730 16.94 14.20 -14.31
C LEU A 730 17.14 12.93 -15.12
N LYS A 731 16.40 12.76 -16.22
CA LYS A 731 16.50 11.58 -17.08
C LYS A 731 16.69 12.00 -18.55
N ASN A 732 17.54 11.27 -19.26
CA ASN A 732 17.71 11.39 -20.71
C ASN A 732 18.25 10.09 -21.30
N HIS A 733 18.00 9.87 -22.60
CA HIS A 733 18.57 8.73 -23.32
C HIS A 733 20.06 8.85 -23.61
N ASN A 734 20.57 10.07 -23.69
CA ASN A 734 21.99 10.36 -23.92
C ASN A 734 22.65 10.79 -22.61
N GLU A 735 23.63 10.01 -22.14
CA GLU A 735 24.32 10.24 -20.87
C GLU A 735 25.15 11.53 -20.88
N SER A 736 25.89 11.79 -21.95
CA SER A 736 26.74 13.01 -22.08
C SER A 736 25.89 14.28 -22.09
N LEU A 737 24.76 14.26 -22.81
CA LEU A 737 23.80 15.35 -22.82
C LEU A 737 23.16 15.54 -21.44
N LEU A 738 22.81 14.44 -20.75
CA LEU A 738 22.27 14.48 -19.39
C LEU A 738 23.28 15.10 -18.41
N ASP A 739 24.58 14.83 -18.56
CA ASP A 739 25.61 15.42 -17.69
C ASP A 739 25.68 16.95 -17.87
N GLN A 740 25.59 17.43 -19.11
CA GLN A 740 25.52 18.88 -19.41
C GLN A 740 24.24 19.50 -18.84
N MET A 741 23.07 18.88 -19.09
CA MET A 741 21.78 19.34 -18.57
C MET A 741 21.78 19.41 -17.04
N ALA A 742 22.32 18.39 -16.39
CA ALA A 742 22.37 18.29 -14.94
C ALA A 742 23.32 19.36 -14.35
N ALA A 743 24.41 19.65 -14.99
CA ALA A 743 25.33 20.72 -14.57
C ALA A 743 24.67 22.12 -14.68
N VAL A 744 23.97 22.39 -15.79
CA VAL A 744 23.22 23.63 -15.97
C VAL A 744 22.10 23.77 -14.94
N MET A 745 21.31 22.72 -14.74
CA MET A 745 20.23 22.70 -13.74
C MET A 745 20.77 22.94 -12.32
N ALA A 746 21.85 22.27 -11.96
CA ALA A 746 22.50 22.47 -10.66
C ALA A 746 23.05 23.89 -10.50
N GLY A 747 23.61 24.51 -11.56
CA GLY A 747 24.04 25.90 -11.58
C GLY A 747 22.90 26.87 -11.32
N LYS A 748 21.75 26.70 -12.00
CA LYS A 748 20.54 27.50 -11.78
C LYS A 748 20.01 27.35 -10.37
N LEU A 749 19.96 26.11 -9.87
CA LEU A 749 19.51 25.81 -8.50
C LEU A 749 20.46 26.44 -7.48
N ARG A 750 21.78 26.37 -7.64
CA ARG A 750 22.76 27.00 -6.75
C ARG A 750 22.66 28.52 -6.75
N ALA A 751 22.34 29.14 -7.88
CA ALA A 751 22.13 30.59 -7.95
C ALA A 751 20.97 31.05 -7.04
N VAL A 752 19.99 30.17 -6.80
CA VAL A 752 18.80 30.47 -5.97
C VAL A 752 18.95 29.93 -4.54
N PHE A 753 19.41 28.69 -4.39
CA PHE A 753 19.45 28.01 -3.11
C PHE A 753 20.85 27.96 -2.46
N GLY A 754 21.90 28.43 -3.13
CA GLY A 754 23.26 28.48 -2.59
C GLY A 754 23.81 27.09 -2.26
N ASN A 755 24.47 27.00 -1.11
CA ASN A 755 25.11 25.78 -0.61
C ASN A 755 24.14 24.66 -0.21
N ARG A 756 22.82 24.90 -0.25
CA ARG A 756 21.79 23.91 0.00
C ARG A 756 21.64 22.88 -1.13
N VAL A 757 22.35 23.09 -2.27
CA VAL A 757 22.28 22.24 -3.46
C VAL A 757 23.50 21.34 -3.54
N LEU A 758 23.29 20.04 -3.49
CA LEU A 758 24.32 19.00 -3.59
C LEU A 758 24.14 18.20 -4.88
N GLY A 759 25.22 17.73 -5.45
CA GLY A 759 25.24 17.02 -6.73
C GLY A 759 25.46 17.97 -7.93
N PRO A 760 25.22 17.58 -9.20
CA PRO A 760 24.51 16.35 -9.63
C PRO A 760 25.33 15.08 -9.45
N ASP A 761 24.67 13.98 -9.08
CA ASP A 761 25.32 12.69 -8.87
C ASP A 761 24.52 11.54 -9.50
N LYS A 762 25.16 10.38 -9.69
CA LYS A 762 24.48 9.16 -10.15
C LYS A 762 23.79 8.50 -8.96
N PRO A 763 22.47 8.24 -9.03
CA PRO A 763 21.80 7.46 -8.00
C PRO A 763 22.26 5.99 -8.03
N PRO A 764 21.95 5.17 -7.01
CA PRO A 764 22.30 3.73 -6.98
C PRO A 764 21.85 2.97 -8.24
N VAL A 765 20.68 3.33 -8.78
CA VAL A 765 20.22 2.88 -10.09
C VAL A 765 20.37 4.03 -11.07
N ALA A 766 21.52 4.05 -11.76
CA ALA A 766 21.89 5.14 -12.68
C ALA A 766 21.29 5.00 -14.08
N ARG A 767 20.65 3.85 -14.40
CA ARG A 767 19.99 3.62 -15.69
C ARG A 767 18.79 2.70 -15.51
N ILE A 768 17.66 3.10 -16.08
CA ILE A 768 16.44 2.28 -16.14
C ILE A 768 16.05 2.18 -17.61
N GLN A 769 15.99 0.97 -18.15
CA GLN A 769 15.80 0.71 -19.58
C GLN A 769 16.88 1.48 -20.40
N THR A 770 16.45 2.42 -21.22
CA THR A 770 17.32 3.26 -22.05
C THR A 770 17.60 4.64 -21.45
N LEU A 771 17.02 4.98 -20.28
CA LEU A 771 17.14 6.30 -19.66
C LEU A 771 18.24 6.31 -18.59
N PHE A 772 19.21 7.16 -18.77
CA PHE A 772 20.21 7.52 -17.75
C PHE A 772 19.61 8.48 -16.73
N ILE A 773 20.07 8.41 -15.49
CA ILE A 773 19.49 9.16 -14.36
C ILE A 773 20.60 9.92 -13.62
N LYS A 774 20.34 11.18 -13.33
CA LYS A 774 21.10 12.01 -12.39
C LYS A 774 20.20 12.54 -11.30
N LYS A 775 20.78 12.80 -10.14
CA LYS A 775 20.08 13.30 -8.95
C LYS A 775 20.78 14.54 -8.41
N ILE A 776 19.99 15.57 -8.12
CA ILE A 776 20.41 16.76 -7.37
C ILE A 776 19.62 16.75 -6.06
N VAL A 777 20.26 17.10 -4.96
CA VAL A 777 19.62 17.19 -3.64
C VAL A 777 19.53 18.66 -3.24
N VAL A 778 18.32 19.09 -2.87
CA VAL A 778 18.07 20.42 -2.32
C VAL A 778 17.65 20.26 -0.86
N LYS A 779 18.39 20.89 0.06
CA LYS A 779 18.07 20.92 1.50
C LYS A 779 17.41 22.25 1.82
N ILE A 780 16.22 22.21 2.42
CA ILE A 780 15.43 23.41 2.73
C ILE A 780 15.15 23.41 4.23
N GLU A 781 15.46 24.50 4.90
CA GLU A 781 15.22 24.66 6.33
C GLU A 781 13.74 24.47 6.65
N GLN A 782 13.43 23.84 7.80
CA GLN A 782 12.05 23.56 8.23
C GLN A 782 11.19 24.83 8.28
N ASN A 783 11.78 25.96 8.67
CA ASN A 783 11.09 27.25 8.80
C ASN A 783 11.00 28.05 7.49
N ALA A 784 11.63 27.58 6.40
CA ALA A 784 11.58 28.25 5.12
C ALA A 784 10.20 28.12 4.44
N PRO A 785 9.73 29.14 3.71
CA PRO A 785 8.43 29.10 3.03
C PRO A 785 8.45 28.11 1.86
N MET A 786 7.98 26.90 2.11
CA MET A 786 8.00 25.81 1.13
C MET A 786 7.24 26.12 -0.16
N GLY A 787 6.15 26.91 -0.10
CA GLY A 787 5.45 27.37 -1.30
C GLY A 787 6.38 28.09 -2.27
N ARG A 788 7.16 29.03 -1.74
CA ARG A 788 8.13 29.78 -2.57
C ARG A 788 9.26 28.91 -3.10
N ALA A 789 9.75 27.95 -2.29
CA ALA A 789 10.77 27.01 -2.76
C ALA A 789 10.26 26.16 -3.93
N ARG A 790 8.99 25.70 -3.85
CA ARG A 790 8.33 24.95 -4.92
C ARG A 790 8.15 25.77 -6.19
N GLU A 791 7.68 27.02 -6.07
CA GLU A 791 7.56 27.95 -7.21
C GLU A 791 8.89 28.13 -7.92
N LEU A 792 9.97 28.31 -7.16
CA LEU A 792 11.32 28.48 -7.70
C LEU A 792 11.81 27.21 -8.41
N LEU A 793 11.60 26.04 -7.84
CA LEU A 793 11.95 24.75 -8.44
C LEU A 793 11.19 24.54 -9.77
N LEU A 794 9.88 24.78 -9.79
CA LEU A 794 9.06 24.65 -10.99
C LEU A 794 9.39 25.72 -12.05
N ARG A 795 9.75 26.94 -11.63
CA ARG A 795 10.20 27.98 -12.55
C ARG A 795 11.51 27.57 -13.22
N ILE A 796 12.51 27.11 -12.47
CA ILE A 796 13.77 26.65 -13.02
C ILE A 796 13.56 25.46 -13.98
N GLN A 797 12.67 24.54 -13.64
CA GLN A 797 12.32 23.43 -14.53
C GLN A 797 11.72 23.94 -15.85
N ARG A 798 10.78 24.90 -15.79
CA ARG A 798 10.17 25.48 -17.00
C ARG A 798 11.22 26.16 -17.87
N GLU A 799 12.07 27.00 -17.30
CA GLU A 799 13.19 27.64 -17.99
C GLU A 799 14.13 26.63 -18.66
N MET A 800 14.34 25.46 -18.06
CA MET A 800 15.17 24.42 -18.67
C MET A 800 14.46 23.76 -19.86
N ILE A 801 13.17 23.47 -19.75
CA ILE A 801 12.42 22.77 -20.82
C ILE A 801 12.06 23.68 -21.98
N GLU A 802 11.95 24.99 -21.77
CA GLU A 802 11.73 26.01 -22.81
C GLU A 802 12.96 26.20 -23.73
N ASP A 803 14.14 25.86 -23.22
CA ASP A 803 15.36 25.88 -24.07
C ASP A 803 15.36 24.65 -25.00
N GLU A 804 15.34 24.87 -26.30
CA GLU A 804 15.29 23.82 -27.32
C GLU A 804 16.37 22.75 -27.15
N ARG A 805 17.55 23.15 -26.65
CA ARG A 805 18.67 22.22 -26.38
C ARG A 805 18.33 21.19 -25.30
N TYR A 806 17.42 21.52 -24.39
CA TYR A 806 17.09 20.72 -23.21
C TYR A 806 15.66 20.18 -23.22
N LYS A 807 14.92 20.37 -24.31
CA LYS A 807 13.52 19.93 -24.47
C LYS A 807 13.32 18.43 -24.23
N SER A 808 14.35 17.60 -24.43
CA SER A 808 14.30 16.15 -24.17
C SER A 808 14.55 15.77 -22.72
N LEU A 809 14.80 16.75 -21.83
CA LEU A 809 15.03 16.50 -20.41
C LEU A 809 13.75 16.13 -19.71
N ILE A 810 13.76 14.98 -19.03
CA ILE A 810 12.68 14.57 -18.15
C ILE A 810 13.09 14.90 -16.72
N VAL A 811 12.30 15.75 -16.05
CA VAL A 811 12.52 16.17 -14.67
C VAL A 811 11.37 15.64 -13.79
N TYR A 812 11.70 15.08 -12.64
CA TYR A 812 10.71 14.77 -11.61
C TYR A 812 11.29 14.95 -10.21
N TYR A 813 10.42 15.16 -9.26
CA TYR A 813 10.77 15.45 -7.89
C TYR A 813 10.40 14.30 -6.95
N ASP A 814 11.19 14.15 -5.89
CA ASP A 814 10.83 13.34 -4.74
C ASP A 814 11.03 14.20 -3.48
N VAL A 815 9.90 14.63 -2.92
CA VAL A 815 9.83 15.46 -1.71
C VAL A 815 9.76 14.54 -0.50
N ASP A 816 10.54 14.84 0.54
CA ASP A 816 10.70 14.00 1.72
C ASP A 816 11.03 12.53 1.34
N PRO A 817 12.13 12.28 0.62
CA PRO A 817 12.51 10.95 0.17
C PRO A 817 12.82 10.03 1.36
N ARG A 818 12.58 8.74 1.15
CA ARG A 818 12.75 7.70 2.16
C ARG A 818 13.63 6.56 1.67
#